data_69042548c0ebad2f462ded3cf726992e
#
_entry.id   69042548c0ebad2f462ded3cf726992e
#
_cell.length_a   1.000
_cell.length_b   1.000
_cell.length_c   1.000
_cell.angle_alpha   90.00
_cell.angle_beta   90.00
_cell.angle_gamma   90.00
#
_symmetry.space_group_name_H-M   'P 1'
#
loop_
_entity.id
_entity.type
_entity.pdbx_description
1 polymer ?
#
loop_
_entity_poly.entity_id
_entity_poly.type
_entity_poly.pdbx_seq_one_letter_code
_entity_poly.pdbx_strand_id
1 'polypeptide(L)'
;MDDSKNQTGNARLLNMPGRRDQMLRTMLLCALTAAIFFLPFYIIDGGFFHYAGDFNSQQISFYRYMNGFIKGAGYPDGMADAARSTFSWATDLGSGAMNAYSFYLYGSPFFWLSLIFPQNWLPYLMVPLLVLKFAVAGGGAYRYLCRYVRRSDHAVLGACLYAFSGFSIYNVFFNHFIDVVALFPWMLWALDETLYEQEEHYGLFAFWVGVNLLNNYFFFIGQVLFLVIYFICKLTTKDFPMNVRLFVRLAFESLLGAALGFVLLWPAVLSILQNPRTIDLSSGWGFLTYSKVQQYLAILLSWILPPDSPYITSIWSEGIIKWTSMSAYLPLCSLASAMAYWRARKGDSKKRIVATCAIFALVPVLNSAFYALNSSYYARWYYMPVLILCAMTASALESPDISADELDAPVRGIGWLMIATLAFALVPVQDSDTKEWSLGVLQNPGQYVAVLSFGIGGLILYHLLCRRWRGSRAFARRMTAVVLAFACVFSMVHIGIGKFGQWHTDSDLVEQYTSAIKLKDDLPEGDWRVDTYKTHDNLGLWLDKSSLQYFGSTAAPSILSFYPALGVKRDVRSEPDISNYALRGLLSVKYLITTPEKQEDFLAAADDGWSYYDTKDGFMLYENENYVPMGFTYDYYITEESYETTIKNTRANLLMRALVLSEEDAEAYGKYLKKLPDAKLDDLWYDTYVSDCADRRASACSTFQMTNSGFHAEITLKKDNLVFFSVPYDDGFTAYVNGKETEVIRVDEGLMAVLAPAGENTIDFVYQADGYSLASKVSLAALAVFVLYAGYFVWKKKKRC
;
A
#
# COMPACT_ATOMS: atom_id res chain seq x y z
N MET A 1 26.45 -40.05 15.06
CA MET A 1 27.39 -39.11 15.57
C MET A 1 28.21 -38.41 14.49
N ASP A 2 27.70 -38.32 13.25
CA ASP A 2 28.47 -37.79 12.11
C ASP A 2 27.75 -36.70 11.26
N ASP A 3 26.57 -36.28 11.68
CA ASP A 3 25.80 -35.23 10.99
C ASP A 3 26.21 -33.80 11.39
N SER A 4 26.89 -33.61 12.55
CA SER A 4 27.29 -32.27 13.00
C SER A 4 28.50 -31.71 12.25
N LYS A 5 29.36 -32.55 11.69
CA LYS A 5 30.51 -32.12 10.84
C LYS A 5 30.12 -31.71 9.42
N ASN A 6 28.96 -32.14 8.93
CA ASN A 6 28.45 -31.76 7.58
C ASN A 6 27.80 -30.37 7.56
N GLN A 7 27.34 -29.82 8.69
CA GLN A 7 26.71 -28.48 8.74
C GLN A 7 27.76 -27.36 8.73
N THR A 8 28.93 -27.56 9.34
CA THR A 8 30.04 -26.58 9.32
C THR A 8 30.72 -26.47 7.95
N GLY A 9 30.60 -27.49 7.12
CA GLY A 9 31.12 -27.48 5.74
C GLY A 9 30.33 -26.57 4.79
N ASN A 10 29.04 -26.32 5.05
CA ASN A 10 28.18 -25.54 4.18
C ASN A 10 28.42 -24.00 4.28
N ALA A 11 28.89 -23.50 5.40
CA ALA A 11 29.18 -22.08 5.59
C ALA A 11 30.37 -21.61 4.74
N ARG A 12 31.44 -22.43 4.64
CA ARG A 12 32.58 -22.14 3.77
C ARG A 12 32.23 -22.14 2.28
N LEU A 13 31.16 -22.81 1.88
CA LEU A 13 30.71 -22.87 0.47
C LEU A 13 30.04 -21.56 0.02
N LEU A 14 29.55 -20.71 0.91
CA LEU A 14 28.85 -19.45 0.57
C LEU A 14 29.78 -18.34 0.04
N ASN A 15 31.05 -18.37 0.39
CA ASN A 15 32.04 -17.40 -0.09
C ASN A 15 32.83 -17.85 -1.32
N MET A 16 32.44 -18.95 -1.96
CA MET A 16 33.06 -19.37 -3.21
C MET A 16 32.71 -18.43 -4.36
N PRO A 17 33.66 -17.96 -5.19
CA PRO A 17 33.40 -17.02 -6.30
C PRO A 17 32.24 -17.45 -7.22
N GLY A 18 32.11 -18.73 -7.50
CA GLY A 18 31.05 -19.26 -8.35
C GLY A 18 29.61 -19.12 -7.84
N ARG A 19 29.40 -18.91 -6.54
CA ARG A 19 28.04 -18.70 -5.99
C ARG A 19 27.56 -17.27 -6.11
N ARG A 20 28.45 -16.28 -6.09
CA ARG A 20 28.11 -14.88 -6.37
C ARG A 20 27.68 -14.73 -7.83
N ASP A 21 28.40 -15.34 -8.76
CA ASP A 21 28.03 -15.31 -10.18
C ASP A 21 26.68 -15.97 -10.44
N GLN A 22 26.35 -17.05 -9.74
CA GLN A 22 25.05 -17.70 -9.85
C GLN A 22 23.90 -16.84 -9.28
N MET A 23 24.16 -16.07 -8.22
CA MET A 23 23.18 -15.11 -7.71
C MET A 23 22.87 -14.03 -8.76
N LEU A 24 23.90 -13.43 -9.35
CA LEU A 24 23.72 -12.43 -10.40
C LEU A 24 23.01 -13.00 -11.64
N ARG A 25 23.35 -14.24 -12.02
CA ARG A 25 22.62 -14.94 -13.08
C ARG A 25 21.16 -15.19 -12.74
N THR A 26 20.85 -15.52 -11.49
CA THR A 26 19.48 -15.70 -11.03
C THR A 26 18.70 -14.37 -11.10
N MET A 27 19.32 -13.28 -10.64
CA MET A 27 18.74 -11.93 -10.74
C MET A 27 18.47 -11.58 -12.22
N LEU A 28 19.43 -11.85 -13.11
CA LEU A 28 19.27 -11.61 -14.54
C LEU A 28 18.17 -12.47 -15.16
N LEU A 29 18.07 -13.76 -14.81
CA LEU A 29 17.00 -14.64 -15.27
C LEU A 29 15.63 -14.13 -14.85
N CYS A 30 15.49 -13.71 -13.58
CA CYS A 30 14.24 -13.13 -13.09
C CYS A 30 13.92 -11.80 -13.80
N ALA A 31 14.92 -10.93 -13.99
CA ALA A 31 14.74 -9.68 -14.73
C ALA A 31 14.29 -9.91 -16.17
N LEU A 32 14.96 -10.81 -16.90
CA LEU A 32 14.61 -11.12 -18.28
C LEU A 32 13.22 -11.73 -18.41
N THR A 33 12.86 -12.65 -17.53
CA THR A 33 11.51 -13.25 -17.52
C THR A 33 10.44 -12.19 -17.24
N ALA A 34 10.65 -11.33 -16.25
CA ALA A 34 9.73 -10.24 -15.97
C ALA A 34 9.65 -9.26 -17.15
N ALA A 35 10.76 -8.87 -17.73
CA ALA A 35 10.78 -8.01 -18.91
C ALA A 35 10.00 -8.61 -20.08
N ILE A 36 10.15 -9.91 -20.34
CA ILE A 36 9.46 -10.59 -21.44
C ILE A 36 7.94 -10.59 -21.23
N PHE A 37 7.45 -10.92 -20.04
CA PHE A 37 6.00 -10.96 -19.86
C PHE A 37 5.34 -9.58 -19.76
N PHE A 38 6.07 -8.53 -19.34
CA PHE A 38 5.54 -7.16 -19.37
C PHE A 38 5.65 -6.51 -20.76
N LEU A 39 6.57 -6.96 -21.61
CA LEU A 39 6.90 -6.33 -22.90
C LEU A 39 5.66 -6.11 -23.80
N PRO A 40 4.75 -7.09 -24.00
CA PRO A 40 3.57 -6.88 -24.84
C PRO A 40 2.71 -5.72 -24.36
N PHE A 41 2.46 -5.64 -23.06
CA PHE A 41 1.64 -4.59 -22.45
C PHE A 41 2.35 -3.23 -22.50
N TYR A 42 3.65 -3.21 -22.24
CA TYR A 42 4.46 -2.01 -22.35
C TYR A 42 4.46 -1.41 -23.76
N ILE A 43 4.48 -2.26 -24.79
CA ILE A 43 4.39 -1.84 -26.20
C ILE A 43 2.98 -1.34 -26.53
N ILE A 44 1.95 -2.08 -26.14
CA ILE A 44 0.54 -1.71 -26.39
C ILE A 44 0.22 -0.34 -25.78
N ASP A 45 0.73 -0.06 -24.60
CA ASP A 45 0.50 1.20 -23.88
C ASP A 45 1.48 2.32 -24.27
N GLY A 46 2.28 2.15 -25.31
CA GLY A 46 3.29 3.15 -25.72
C GLY A 46 4.33 3.46 -24.65
N GLY A 47 4.59 2.51 -23.74
CA GLY A 47 5.51 2.63 -22.61
C GLY A 47 4.88 3.12 -21.31
N PHE A 48 3.71 3.76 -21.36
CA PHE A 48 2.93 4.15 -20.18
C PHE A 48 2.13 2.95 -19.68
N PHE A 49 2.78 2.04 -18.96
CA PHE A 49 2.10 0.83 -18.49
C PHE A 49 1.03 1.16 -17.46
N HIS A 50 -0.20 0.81 -17.76
CA HIS A 50 -1.31 0.77 -16.81
C HIS A 50 -1.86 -0.66 -16.69
N TYR A 51 -2.45 -0.97 -15.55
CA TYR A 51 -2.98 -2.31 -15.28
C TYR A 51 -4.48 -2.24 -14.99
N ALA A 52 -4.86 -2.01 -13.73
CA ALA A 52 -6.23 -1.83 -13.30
C ALA A 52 -6.29 -1.33 -11.84
N GLY A 53 -7.39 -0.70 -11.45
CA GLY A 53 -7.72 -0.31 -10.08
C GLY A 53 -6.57 0.39 -9.34
N ASP A 54 -6.15 -0.16 -8.17
CA ASP A 54 -5.11 0.46 -7.31
C ASP A 54 -3.79 0.74 -8.04
N PHE A 55 -3.42 -0.09 -9.02
CA PHE A 55 -2.21 0.18 -9.80
C PHE A 55 -2.33 1.49 -10.59
N ASN A 56 -3.46 1.71 -11.22
CA ASN A 56 -3.73 2.90 -12.02
C ASN A 56 -3.97 4.12 -11.13
N SER A 57 -4.95 4.02 -10.23
CA SER A 57 -5.44 5.14 -9.43
C SER A 57 -4.43 5.62 -8.40
N GLN A 58 -3.66 4.71 -7.78
CA GLN A 58 -2.74 5.04 -6.70
C GLN A 58 -1.27 4.95 -7.14
N GLN A 59 -0.82 3.77 -7.61
CA GLN A 59 0.61 3.52 -7.71
C GLN A 59 1.31 4.41 -8.73
N ILE A 60 0.73 4.60 -9.92
CA ILE A 60 1.30 5.47 -10.94
C ILE A 60 1.26 6.92 -10.47
N SER A 61 0.09 7.38 -10.00
CA SER A 61 -0.15 8.75 -9.55
C SER A 61 0.76 9.11 -8.37
N PHE A 62 0.90 8.22 -7.38
CA PHE A 62 1.73 8.45 -6.20
C PHE A 62 3.22 8.49 -6.53
N TYR A 63 3.73 7.59 -7.38
CA TYR A 63 5.13 7.60 -7.79
C TYR A 63 5.48 8.90 -8.52
N ARG A 64 4.62 9.33 -9.46
CA ARG A 64 4.83 10.58 -10.18
C ARG A 64 4.76 11.78 -9.23
N TYR A 65 3.69 11.91 -8.47
CA TYR A 65 3.47 13.04 -7.58
C TYR A 65 4.60 13.17 -6.54
N MET A 66 4.89 12.10 -5.82
CA MET A 66 5.93 12.13 -4.77
C MET A 66 7.35 12.34 -5.31
N ASN A 67 7.65 11.92 -6.53
CA ASN A 67 8.92 12.27 -7.18
C ASN A 67 9.04 13.79 -7.36
N GLY A 68 8.00 14.45 -7.84
CA GLY A 68 7.95 15.91 -7.95
C GLY A 68 7.99 16.59 -6.59
N PHE A 69 7.16 16.15 -5.66
CA PHE A 69 7.07 16.70 -4.30
C PHE A 69 8.42 16.71 -3.56
N ILE A 70 9.15 15.59 -3.56
CA ILE A 70 10.48 15.51 -2.90
C ILE A 70 11.53 16.40 -3.59
N LYS A 71 11.38 16.65 -4.89
CA LYS A 71 12.27 17.55 -5.64
C LYS A 71 11.87 19.02 -5.55
N GLY A 72 10.78 19.35 -4.89
CA GLY A 72 10.28 20.71 -4.76
C GLY A 72 9.51 21.22 -5.99
N ALA A 73 8.98 20.33 -6.82
CA ALA A 73 8.10 20.74 -7.92
C ALA A 73 6.82 21.38 -7.36
N GLY A 74 6.50 22.56 -7.86
CA GLY A 74 5.31 23.32 -7.44
C GLY A 74 5.51 24.25 -6.24
N TYR A 75 6.74 24.37 -5.69
CA TYR A 75 7.05 25.26 -4.57
C TYR A 75 8.12 26.30 -4.96
N PRO A 76 7.96 27.58 -4.54
CA PRO A 76 8.86 28.66 -4.93
C PRO A 76 10.32 28.48 -4.48
N ASP A 77 10.51 27.80 -3.34
CA ASP A 77 11.80 27.74 -2.65
C ASP A 77 12.67 26.54 -3.08
N GLY A 78 12.17 25.69 -3.97
CA GLY A 78 12.92 24.61 -4.60
C GLY A 78 13.25 23.42 -3.69
N MET A 79 14.21 22.58 -4.12
CA MET A 79 14.51 21.29 -3.52
C MET A 79 15.02 21.34 -2.06
N ALA A 80 15.66 22.46 -1.65
CA ALA A 80 16.19 22.59 -0.29
C ALA A 80 15.07 22.64 0.76
N ASP A 81 13.94 23.26 0.45
CA ASP A 81 12.78 23.33 1.34
C ASP A 81 11.84 22.15 1.17
N ALA A 82 11.69 21.60 -0.03
CA ALA A 82 10.96 20.36 -0.25
C ALA A 82 11.51 19.19 0.57
N ALA A 83 12.83 19.11 0.76
CA ALA A 83 13.47 18.12 1.62
C ALA A 83 13.10 18.26 3.11
N ARG A 84 12.59 19.42 3.51
CA ARG A 84 12.11 19.70 4.88
C ARG A 84 10.58 19.61 4.97
N SER A 85 9.87 19.74 3.84
CA SER A 85 8.42 19.70 3.82
C SER A 85 7.88 18.31 4.11
N THR A 86 6.96 18.26 5.04
CA THR A 86 6.19 17.03 5.33
C THR A 86 4.71 17.18 5.00
N PHE A 87 4.24 18.38 4.56
CA PHE A 87 2.84 18.66 4.21
C PHE A 87 2.63 18.71 2.70
N SER A 88 1.64 17.98 2.22
CA SER A 88 1.26 17.89 0.80
C SER A 88 -0.13 18.48 0.58
N TRP A 89 -0.21 19.58 -0.13
CA TRP A 89 -1.48 20.24 -0.47
C TRP A 89 -2.33 19.45 -1.45
N ALA A 90 -1.72 18.78 -2.42
CA ALA A 90 -2.45 17.99 -3.42
C ALA A 90 -2.92 16.61 -2.89
N THR A 91 -2.55 16.22 -1.67
CA THR A 91 -2.98 14.97 -1.06
C THR A 91 -4.27 15.20 -0.29
N ASP A 92 -5.39 14.72 -0.84
CA ASP A 92 -6.73 14.95 -0.28
C ASP A 92 -7.01 16.48 -0.15
N LEU A 93 -7.55 16.93 0.95
CA LEU A 93 -7.74 18.39 1.23
C LEU A 93 -6.48 19.09 1.75
N GLY A 94 -5.36 18.41 1.72
CA GLY A 94 -4.09 18.74 2.36
C GLY A 94 -3.81 17.76 3.50
N SER A 95 -2.62 17.14 3.50
CA SER A 95 -2.27 16.10 4.48
C SER A 95 -0.77 15.98 4.66
N GLY A 96 -0.35 15.43 5.81
CA GLY A 96 1.03 15.06 6.05
C GLY A 96 1.52 14.02 5.05
N ALA A 97 2.47 14.40 4.18
CA ALA A 97 2.97 13.52 3.12
C ALA A 97 3.61 12.23 3.66
N MET A 98 4.30 12.32 4.79
CA MET A 98 4.90 11.15 5.43
C MET A 98 3.82 10.14 5.84
N ASN A 99 2.76 10.58 6.51
CA ASN A 99 1.67 9.71 6.96
C ASN A 99 0.88 9.14 5.77
N ALA A 100 0.64 9.96 4.74
CA ALA A 100 -0.10 9.55 3.56
C ALA A 100 0.65 8.52 2.68
N TYR A 101 1.99 8.59 2.59
CA TYR A 101 2.76 7.81 1.61
C TYR A 101 3.71 6.77 2.22
N SER A 102 3.90 6.71 3.55
CA SER A 102 4.77 5.71 4.18
C SER A 102 4.31 4.27 3.95
N PHE A 103 3.01 4.05 3.85
CA PHE A 103 2.44 2.74 3.51
C PHE A 103 2.75 2.31 2.07
N TYR A 104 2.89 3.26 1.13
CA TYR A 104 2.98 2.97 -0.30
C TYR A 104 4.41 2.95 -0.84
N LEU A 105 5.17 4.03 -0.61
CA LEU A 105 6.43 4.23 -1.33
C LEU A 105 7.49 5.03 -0.58
N TYR A 106 7.13 5.81 0.45
CA TYR A 106 8.05 6.77 1.05
C TYR A 106 9.34 6.14 1.60
N GLY A 107 9.25 4.93 2.15
CA GLY A 107 10.41 4.14 2.62
C GLY A 107 10.98 3.15 1.60
N SER A 108 10.40 3.05 0.39
CA SER A 108 10.82 2.07 -0.61
C SER A 108 12.15 2.44 -1.27
N PRO A 109 13.17 1.56 -1.26
CA PRO A 109 14.42 1.80 -1.96
C PRO A 109 14.25 1.90 -3.48
N PHE A 110 13.22 1.27 -4.04
CA PHE A 110 12.90 1.34 -5.47
C PHE A 110 12.31 2.69 -5.86
N PHE A 111 11.50 3.28 -4.99
CA PHE A 111 11.03 4.65 -5.16
C PHE A 111 12.19 5.65 -5.07
N TRP A 112 13.06 5.53 -4.07
CA TRP A 112 14.22 6.42 -3.93
C TRP A 112 15.17 6.33 -5.13
N LEU A 113 15.35 5.14 -5.71
CA LEU A 113 16.08 4.98 -6.97
C LEU A 113 15.42 5.74 -8.13
N SER A 114 14.10 5.84 -8.15
CA SER A 114 13.37 6.55 -9.21
C SER A 114 13.57 8.07 -9.19
N LEU A 115 14.03 8.64 -8.08
CA LEU A 115 14.28 10.09 -7.96
C LEU A 115 15.38 10.63 -8.89
N ILE A 116 16.24 9.77 -9.44
CA ILE A 116 17.23 10.18 -10.46
C ILE A 116 16.59 10.57 -11.80
N PHE A 117 15.31 10.21 -12.02
CA PHE A 117 14.58 10.47 -13.26
C PHE A 117 13.62 11.66 -13.10
N PRO A 118 13.28 12.37 -14.18
CA PRO A 118 12.27 13.43 -14.17
C PRO A 118 10.89 12.91 -13.75
N GLN A 119 10.09 13.76 -13.08
CA GLN A 119 8.75 13.43 -12.58
C GLN A 119 7.86 12.78 -13.65
N ASN A 120 7.78 13.37 -14.83
CA ASN A 120 6.90 12.89 -15.90
C ASN A 120 7.37 11.59 -16.57
N TRP A 121 8.56 11.07 -16.22
CA TRP A 121 9.03 9.75 -16.69
C TRP A 121 8.55 8.60 -15.81
N LEU A 122 8.05 8.88 -14.60
CA LEU A 122 7.71 7.84 -13.63
C LEU A 122 6.67 6.83 -14.15
N PRO A 123 5.60 7.21 -14.88
CA PRO A 123 4.67 6.24 -15.47
C PRO A 123 5.35 5.23 -16.38
N TYR A 124 6.35 5.67 -17.15
CA TYR A 124 7.15 4.82 -18.05
C TYR A 124 8.16 3.94 -17.31
N LEU A 125 8.50 4.28 -16.07
CA LEU A 125 9.45 3.52 -15.25
C LEU A 125 8.78 2.45 -14.38
N MET A 126 7.45 2.37 -14.33
CA MET A 126 6.75 1.39 -13.50
C MET A 126 7.15 -0.05 -13.86
N VAL A 127 7.21 -0.40 -15.14
CA VAL A 127 7.69 -1.74 -15.59
C VAL A 127 9.17 -1.95 -15.30
N PRO A 128 10.10 -1.07 -15.67
CA PRO A 128 11.52 -1.21 -15.29
C PRO A 128 11.73 -1.42 -13.78
N LEU A 129 10.99 -0.70 -12.92
CA LEU A 129 11.07 -0.88 -11.47
C LEU A 129 10.51 -2.23 -11.03
N LEU A 130 9.38 -2.69 -11.59
CA LEU A 130 8.86 -4.04 -11.34
C LEU A 130 9.86 -5.12 -11.75
N VAL A 131 10.47 -5.00 -12.92
CA VAL A 131 11.52 -5.92 -13.38
C VAL A 131 12.68 -5.98 -12.38
N LEU A 132 13.12 -4.83 -11.85
CA LEU A 132 14.15 -4.76 -10.82
C LEU A 132 13.70 -5.46 -9.52
N LYS A 133 12.46 -5.25 -9.08
CA LYS A 133 11.90 -5.90 -7.87
C LYS A 133 11.90 -7.43 -8.01
N PHE A 134 11.49 -7.98 -9.15
CA PHE A 134 11.57 -9.42 -9.43
C PHE A 134 13.02 -9.94 -9.41
N ALA A 135 13.96 -9.16 -9.93
CA ALA A 135 15.38 -9.51 -9.88
C ALA A 135 15.89 -9.58 -8.44
N VAL A 136 15.58 -8.57 -7.62
CA VAL A 136 15.98 -8.49 -6.20
C VAL A 136 15.34 -9.62 -5.37
N ALA A 137 14.06 -9.95 -5.64
CA ALA A 137 13.37 -11.10 -5.04
C ALA A 137 14.09 -12.41 -5.33
N GLY A 138 14.43 -12.64 -6.60
CA GLY A 138 15.19 -13.83 -7.02
C GLY A 138 16.57 -13.90 -6.39
N GLY A 139 17.29 -12.78 -6.29
CA GLY A 139 18.60 -12.68 -5.64
C GLY A 139 18.57 -13.02 -4.16
N GLY A 140 17.62 -12.44 -3.42
CA GLY A 140 17.42 -12.70 -1.99
C GLY A 140 17.00 -14.13 -1.71
N ALA A 141 16.01 -14.63 -2.46
CA ALA A 141 15.58 -16.02 -2.36
C ALA A 141 16.72 -17.01 -2.67
N TYR A 142 17.51 -16.76 -3.73
CA TYR A 142 18.70 -17.57 -4.02
C TYR A 142 19.67 -17.63 -2.85
N ARG A 143 19.96 -16.46 -2.27
CA ARG A 143 20.89 -16.35 -1.14
C ARG A 143 20.41 -17.16 0.07
N TYR A 144 19.13 -17.04 0.42
CA TYR A 144 18.48 -17.82 1.46
C TYR A 144 18.52 -19.32 1.18
N LEU A 145 18.14 -19.73 -0.05
CA LEU A 145 18.01 -21.14 -0.43
C LEU A 145 19.35 -21.89 -0.51
N CYS A 146 20.46 -21.18 -0.75
CA CYS A 146 21.79 -21.78 -0.76
C CYS A 146 22.17 -22.51 0.54
N ARG A 147 21.50 -22.21 1.66
CA ARG A 147 21.70 -22.91 2.93
C ARG A 147 21.05 -24.29 2.97
N TYR A 148 20.01 -24.49 2.18
CA TYR A 148 19.16 -25.70 2.24
C TYR A 148 19.44 -26.71 1.13
N VAL A 149 20.17 -26.32 0.09
CA VAL A 149 20.55 -27.19 -1.02
C VAL A 149 22.05 -27.16 -1.27
N ARG A 150 22.61 -28.30 -1.70
CA ARG A 150 24.04 -28.44 -1.99
C ARG A 150 24.40 -27.87 -3.37
N ARG A 151 23.53 -28.10 -4.36
CA ARG A 151 23.74 -27.68 -5.75
C ARG A 151 23.10 -26.32 -6.01
N SER A 152 23.90 -25.37 -6.48
CA SER A 152 23.44 -24.03 -6.83
C SER A 152 22.28 -24.01 -7.84
N ASP A 153 22.24 -24.98 -8.79
CA ASP A 153 21.15 -25.07 -9.77
C ASP A 153 19.76 -25.28 -9.11
N HIS A 154 19.70 -25.99 -7.96
CA HIS A 154 18.45 -26.16 -7.21
C HIS A 154 18.08 -24.92 -6.41
N ALA A 155 19.07 -24.15 -5.93
CA ALA A 155 18.81 -22.83 -5.32
C ALA A 155 18.26 -21.84 -6.35
N VAL A 156 18.81 -21.85 -7.59
CA VAL A 156 18.27 -21.04 -8.71
C VAL A 156 16.82 -21.42 -8.99
N LEU A 157 16.52 -22.73 -9.09
CA LEU A 157 15.15 -23.20 -9.31
C LEU A 157 14.20 -22.70 -8.23
N GLY A 158 14.53 -22.89 -6.95
CA GLY A 158 13.71 -22.45 -5.84
C GLY A 158 13.52 -20.92 -5.80
N ALA A 159 14.57 -20.16 -6.17
CA ALA A 159 14.50 -18.71 -6.25
C ALA A 159 13.56 -18.22 -7.35
N CYS A 160 13.58 -18.87 -8.52
CA CYS A 160 12.64 -18.59 -9.61
C CYS A 160 11.20 -18.95 -9.22
N LEU A 161 11.00 -20.08 -8.50
CA LEU A 161 9.67 -20.43 -7.97
C LEU A 161 9.13 -19.38 -7.00
N TYR A 162 9.98 -18.82 -6.15
CA TYR A 162 9.61 -17.74 -5.23
C TYR A 162 9.28 -16.44 -5.97
N ALA A 163 10.20 -15.98 -6.83
CA ALA A 163 10.06 -14.72 -7.54
C ALA A 163 8.77 -14.70 -8.41
N PHE A 164 8.41 -15.82 -9.03
CA PHE A 164 7.23 -15.97 -9.89
C PHE A 164 6.12 -16.81 -9.24
N SER A 165 6.06 -16.86 -7.91
CA SER A 165 4.94 -17.48 -7.20
C SER A 165 3.62 -16.80 -7.54
N GLY A 166 2.52 -17.52 -7.32
CA GLY A 166 1.19 -16.95 -7.50
C GLY A 166 0.97 -15.69 -6.66
N PHE A 167 1.59 -15.63 -5.45
CA PHE A 167 1.56 -14.42 -4.63
C PHE A 167 2.19 -13.23 -5.35
N SER A 168 3.36 -13.41 -5.94
CA SER A 168 4.07 -12.32 -6.64
C SER A 168 3.30 -11.83 -7.87
N ILE A 169 2.74 -12.76 -8.66
CA ILE A 169 1.99 -12.40 -9.87
C ILE A 169 0.66 -11.72 -9.53
N TYR A 170 -0.07 -12.23 -8.55
CA TYR A 170 -1.29 -11.58 -8.05
C TYR A 170 -1.02 -10.12 -7.63
N ASN A 171 0.07 -9.90 -6.87
CA ASN A 171 0.36 -8.62 -6.25
C ASN A 171 1.07 -7.60 -7.17
N VAL A 172 1.28 -7.89 -8.45
CA VAL A 172 1.67 -6.86 -9.45
C VAL A 172 0.66 -5.69 -9.42
N PHE A 173 -0.60 -6.00 -9.22
CA PHE A 173 -1.68 -5.03 -9.06
C PHE A 173 -1.42 -4.02 -7.92
N PHE A 174 -0.81 -4.47 -6.83
CA PHE A 174 -0.44 -3.64 -5.68
C PHE A 174 1.05 -3.26 -5.68
N ASN A 175 1.65 -3.00 -6.75
CA ASN A 175 3.06 -2.66 -6.99
C ASN A 175 3.99 -2.61 -5.73
N HIS A 176 3.61 -1.88 -4.66
CA HIS A 176 4.36 -1.76 -3.41
C HIS A 176 4.43 -3.07 -2.59
N PHE A 177 3.54 -4.04 -2.82
CA PHE A 177 3.64 -5.37 -2.20
C PHE A 177 4.79 -6.17 -2.80
N ILE A 178 5.18 -5.91 -4.05
CA ILE A 178 6.34 -6.56 -4.68
C ILE A 178 7.65 -6.08 -4.03
N ASP A 179 7.71 -4.88 -3.46
CA ASP A 179 8.86 -4.41 -2.67
C ASP A 179 9.10 -5.33 -1.47
N VAL A 180 8.01 -5.70 -0.79
CA VAL A 180 8.05 -6.59 0.38
C VAL A 180 8.52 -8.00 -0.03
N VAL A 181 8.00 -8.53 -1.14
CA VAL A 181 8.46 -9.81 -1.72
C VAL A 181 9.95 -9.75 -2.08
N ALA A 182 10.42 -8.62 -2.60
CA ALA A 182 11.81 -8.44 -2.99
C ALA A 182 12.77 -8.38 -1.78
N LEU A 183 12.36 -7.72 -0.69
CA LEU A 183 13.26 -7.40 0.42
C LEU A 183 13.24 -8.45 1.55
N PHE A 184 12.11 -9.11 1.78
CA PHE A 184 11.97 -10.08 2.87
C PHE A 184 12.98 -11.24 2.83
N PRO A 185 13.29 -11.88 1.70
CA PRO A 185 14.25 -12.98 1.67
C PRO A 185 15.65 -12.59 2.15
N TRP A 186 16.05 -11.34 1.97
CA TRP A 186 17.32 -10.82 2.45
C TRP A 186 17.34 -10.71 3.97
N MET A 187 16.23 -10.31 4.59
CA MET A 187 16.10 -10.26 6.04
C MET A 187 16.12 -11.67 6.64
N LEU A 188 15.39 -12.61 6.04
CA LEU A 188 15.37 -14.00 6.52
C LEU A 188 16.75 -14.68 6.34
N TRP A 189 17.45 -14.39 5.24
CA TRP A 189 18.84 -14.81 5.06
C TRP A 189 19.76 -14.21 6.11
N ALA A 190 19.63 -12.92 6.42
CA ALA A 190 20.45 -12.26 7.44
C ALA A 190 20.22 -12.83 8.83
N LEU A 191 18.97 -13.19 9.17
CA LEU A 191 18.65 -13.92 10.40
C LEU A 191 19.37 -15.28 10.43
N ASP A 192 19.28 -16.06 9.35
CA ASP A 192 19.97 -17.35 9.27
C ASP A 192 21.50 -17.22 9.40
N GLU A 193 22.10 -16.19 8.77
CA GLU A 193 23.54 -15.91 8.95
C GLU A 193 23.86 -15.65 10.44
N THR A 194 23.03 -14.89 11.14
CA THR A 194 23.23 -14.61 12.57
C THR A 194 23.06 -15.86 13.43
N LEU A 195 22.08 -16.73 13.11
CA LEU A 195 21.82 -17.96 13.87
C LEU A 195 22.93 -19.02 13.71
N TYR A 196 23.47 -19.16 12.50
CA TYR A 196 24.43 -20.24 12.18
C TYR A 196 25.88 -19.78 12.17
N GLU A 197 26.15 -18.53 11.75
CA GLU A 197 27.50 -17.94 11.69
C GLU A 197 27.69 -16.93 12.83
N GLN A 198 27.56 -17.40 14.06
CA GLN A 198 27.41 -16.57 15.27
C GLN A 198 28.55 -15.56 15.54
N GLU A 199 29.72 -15.71 14.95
CA GLU A 199 30.83 -14.78 15.10
C GLU A 199 31.11 -13.91 13.86
N GLU A 200 30.26 -14.02 12.83
CA GLU A 200 30.37 -13.27 11.57
C GLU A 200 29.19 -12.36 11.30
N HIS A 201 29.33 -11.48 10.34
CA HIS A 201 28.24 -10.66 9.78
C HIS A 201 27.48 -9.81 10.82
N TYR A 202 28.17 -9.26 11.81
CA TYR A 202 27.58 -8.36 12.81
C TYR A 202 26.96 -7.13 12.14
N GLY A 203 25.72 -6.80 12.56
CA GLY A 203 24.93 -5.70 12.03
C GLY A 203 24.14 -6.04 10.76
N LEU A 204 24.40 -7.18 10.09
CA LEU A 204 23.68 -7.55 8.87
C LEU A 204 22.18 -7.72 9.11
N PHE A 205 21.81 -8.36 10.21
CA PHE A 205 20.41 -8.55 10.56
C PHE A 205 19.76 -7.22 10.92
N ALA A 206 20.42 -6.37 11.73
CA ALA A 206 19.91 -5.03 12.04
C ALA A 206 19.66 -4.18 10.78
N PHE A 207 20.58 -4.22 9.81
CA PHE A 207 20.43 -3.53 8.53
C PHE A 207 19.16 -3.95 7.80
N TRP A 208 18.94 -5.27 7.62
CA TRP A 208 17.79 -5.76 6.88
C TRP A 208 16.46 -5.63 7.64
N VAL A 209 16.49 -5.65 8.97
CA VAL A 209 15.35 -5.27 9.83
C VAL A 209 14.97 -3.81 9.55
N GLY A 210 15.93 -2.90 9.60
CA GLY A 210 15.71 -1.48 9.31
C GLY A 210 15.17 -1.24 7.90
N VAL A 211 15.76 -1.90 6.88
CA VAL A 211 15.30 -1.78 5.48
C VAL A 211 13.87 -2.27 5.31
N ASN A 212 13.49 -3.41 5.90
CA ASN A 212 12.12 -3.93 5.77
C ASN A 212 11.11 -3.08 6.53
N LEU A 213 11.45 -2.57 7.70
CA LEU A 213 10.62 -1.65 8.47
C LEU A 213 10.40 -0.32 7.71
N LEU A 214 11.48 0.31 7.24
CA LEU A 214 11.40 1.53 6.44
C LEU A 214 10.55 1.33 5.19
N ASN A 215 10.75 0.21 4.49
CA ASN A 215 10.01 -0.08 3.27
C ASN A 215 8.51 -0.09 3.49
N ASN A 216 8.03 -0.79 4.54
CA ASN A 216 6.60 -0.82 4.84
C ASN A 216 6.32 -1.33 6.26
N TYR A 217 5.94 -0.42 7.14
CA TYR A 217 5.66 -0.73 8.55
C TYR A 217 4.48 -1.71 8.73
N PHE A 218 3.47 -1.66 7.86
CA PHE A 218 2.29 -2.52 7.94
C PHE A 218 2.64 -4.00 7.70
N PHE A 219 3.42 -4.30 6.65
CA PHE A 219 3.90 -5.66 6.42
C PHE A 219 4.95 -6.09 7.45
N PHE A 220 5.73 -5.15 7.97
CA PHE A 220 6.77 -5.45 8.95
C PHE A 220 6.21 -6.05 10.24
N ILE A 221 5.02 -5.66 10.69
CA ILE A 221 4.33 -6.29 11.84
C ILE A 221 4.18 -7.80 11.60
N GLY A 222 3.67 -8.17 10.44
CA GLY A 222 3.53 -9.58 10.06
C GLY A 222 4.88 -10.30 9.91
N GLN A 223 5.91 -9.59 9.40
CA GLN A 223 7.27 -10.15 9.31
C GLN A 223 7.85 -10.44 10.69
N VAL A 224 7.68 -9.55 11.67
CA VAL A 224 8.12 -9.79 13.07
C VAL A 224 7.46 -11.06 13.63
N LEU A 225 6.14 -11.19 13.48
CA LEU A 225 5.42 -12.40 13.90
C LEU A 225 5.98 -13.66 13.22
N PHE A 226 6.19 -13.60 11.91
CA PHE A 226 6.77 -14.71 11.16
C PHE A 226 8.20 -15.05 11.64
N LEU A 227 9.06 -14.06 11.88
CA LEU A 227 10.42 -14.28 12.38
C LEU A 227 10.41 -14.93 13.76
N VAL A 228 9.46 -14.58 14.63
CA VAL A 228 9.26 -15.24 15.94
C VAL A 228 8.85 -16.71 15.74
N ILE A 229 7.86 -16.99 14.88
CA ILE A 229 7.46 -18.37 14.55
C ILE A 229 8.65 -19.15 13.99
N TYR A 230 9.38 -18.56 13.05
CA TYR A 230 10.55 -19.15 12.42
C TYR A 230 11.64 -19.50 13.45
N PHE A 231 11.97 -18.54 14.33
CA PHE A 231 12.97 -18.72 15.37
C PHE A 231 12.56 -19.82 16.36
N ILE A 232 11.32 -19.80 16.86
CA ILE A 232 10.80 -20.82 17.81
C ILE A 232 10.83 -22.21 17.16
N CYS A 233 10.37 -22.35 15.93
CA CYS A 233 10.39 -23.62 15.24
C CYS A 233 11.81 -24.18 15.08
N LYS A 234 12.77 -23.35 14.70
CA LYS A 234 14.19 -23.75 14.58
C LYS A 234 14.84 -24.05 15.92
N LEU A 235 14.50 -23.29 16.95
CA LEU A 235 14.99 -23.52 18.31
C LEU A 235 14.50 -24.88 18.85
N THR A 236 13.21 -25.18 18.67
CA THR A 236 12.59 -26.43 19.14
C THR A 236 13.05 -27.67 18.35
N THR A 237 13.50 -27.50 17.12
CA THR A 237 14.14 -28.58 16.34
C THR A 237 15.65 -28.68 16.56
N LYS A 238 16.22 -27.77 17.34
CA LYS A 238 17.68 -27.70 17.61
C LYS A 238 18.52 -27.50 16.35
N ASP A 239 18.02 -26.74 15.39
CA ASP A 239 18.70 -26.48 14.12
C ASP A 239 20.01 -25.69 14.30
N PHE A 240 20.15 -24.96 15.42
CA PHE A 240 21.35 -24.19 15.78
C PHE A 240 21.60 -24.24 17.30
N PRO A 241 22.87 -24.05 17.75
CA PRO A 241 23.19 -23.99 19.16
C PRO A 241 22.80 -22.63 19.76
N MET A 242 21.85 -22.63 20.70
CA MET A 242 21.42 -21.42 21.41
C MET A 242 22.33 -21.16 22.62
N ASN A 243 22.79 -19.92 22.78
CA ASN A 243 23.52 -19.43 23.92
C ASN A 243 23.15 -17.97 24.23
N VAL A 244 23.50 -17.51 25.44
CA VAL A 244 23.15 -16.16 25.91
C VAL A 244 23.72 -15.06 24.99
N ARG A 245 24.94 -15.24 24.46
CA ARG A 245 25.56 -14.27 23.55
C ARG A 245 24.73 -14.12 22.27
N LEU A 246 24.27 -15.21 21.67
CA LEU A 246 23.42 -15.18 20.49
C LEU A 246 22.10 -14.50 20.80
N PHE A 247 21.47 -14.80 21.92
CA PHE A 247 20.20 -14.16 22.32
C PHE A 247 20.36 -12.65 22.46
N VAL A 248 21.37 -12.20 23.20
CA VAL A 248 21.66 -10.77 23.38
C VAL A 248 21.96 -10.09 22.04
N ARG A 249 22.74 -10.74 21.16
CA ARG A 249 23.02 -10.23 19.83
C ARG A 249 21.74 -10.08 19.01
N LEU A 250 20.88 -11.11 18.96
CA LEU A 250 19.61 -11.06 18.22
C LEU A 250 18.69 -9.95 18.74
N ALA A 251 18.54 -9.86 20.07
CA ALA A 251 17.74 -8.81 20.70
C ALA A 251 18.29 -7.42 20.36
N PHE A 252 19.61 -7.24 20.48
CA PHE A 252 20.27 -5.98 20.17
C PHE A 252 20.12 -5.60 18.67
N GLU A 253 20.41 -6.53 17.75
CA GLU A 253 20.31 -6.25 16.32
C GLU A 253 18.85 -6.04 15.88
N SER A 254 17.86 -6.71 16.49
CA SER A 254 16.44 -6.46 16.26
C SER A 254 16.03 -5.06 16.69
N LEU A 255 16.38 -4.66 17.91
CA LEU A 255 16.07 -3.32 18.44
C LEU A 255 16.79 -2.22 17.67
N LEU A 256 18.07 -2.44 17.33
CA LEU A 256 18.84 -1.49 16.54
C LEU A 256 18.24 -1.31 15.14
N GLY A 257 17.83 -2.40 14.48
CA GLY A 257 17.14 -2.35 13.19
C GLY A 257 15.79 -1.63 13.28
N ALA A 258 15.00 -1.91 14.32
CA ALA A 258 13.75 -1.20 14.56
C ALA A 258 13.99 0.31 14.82
N ALA A 259 15.03 0.65 15.58
CA ALA A 259 15.41 2.04 15.83
C ALA A 259 15.89 2.77 14.56
N LEU A 260 16.56 2.08 13.62
CA LEU A 260 16.90 2.65 12.31
C LEU A 260 15.67 3.06 11.50
N GLY A 261 14.59 2.29 11.57
CA GLY A 261 13.34 2.57 10.87
C GLY A 261 12.34 3.44 11.64
N PHE A 262 12.69 3.88 12.85
CA PHE A 262 11.77 4.56 13.76
C PHE A 262 11.26 5.89 13.21
N VAL A 263 12.04 6.55 12.36
CA VAL A 263 11.69 7.83 11.70
C VAL A 263 10.38 7.77 10.90
N LEU A 264 10.06 6.63 10.29
CA LEU A 264 8.78 6.43 9.59
C LEU A 264 7.74 5.71 10.47
N LEU A 265 8.20 4.82 11.34
CA LEU A 265 7.30 4.03 12.18
C LEU A 265 6.53 4.89 13.18
N TRP A 266 7.23 5.77 13.91
CA TRP A 266 6.61 6.48 15.03
C TRP A 266 5.53 7.48 14.60
N PRO A 267 5.76 8.37 13.61
CA PRO A 267 4.69 9.21 13.07
C PRO A 267 3.51 8.39 12.53
N ALA A 268 3.76 7.27 11.85
CA ALA A 268 2.70 6.40 11.36
C ALA A 268 1.89 5.77 12.50
N VAL A 269 2.53 5.35 13.60
CA VAL A 269 1.84 4.82 14.79
C VAL A 269 0.96 5.89 15.42
N LEU A 270 1.46 7.12 15.61
CA LEU A 270 0.67 8.21 16.17
C LEU A 270 -0.56 8.51 15.30
N SER A 271 -0.38 8.62 13.98
CA SER A 271 -1.49 8.83 13.04
C SER A 271 -2.51 7.68 13.05
N ILE A 272 -2.06 6.42 13.20
CA ILE A 272 -2.96 5.26 13.29
C ILE A 272 -3.75 5.28 14.60
N LEU A 273 -3.14 5.63 15.72
CA LEU A 273 -3.82 5.68 17.02
C LEU A 273 -4.94 6.72 17.05
N GLN A 274 -4.82 7.80 16.30
CA GLN A 274 -5.84 8.84 16.14
C GLN A 274 -6.93 8.47 15.11
N ASN A 275 -6.73 7.38 14.34
CA ASN A 275 -7.63 7.03 13.25
C ASN A 275 -8.89 6.31 13.77
N PRO A 276 -10.09 6.84 13.56
CA PRO A 276 -11.34 6.25 14.06
C PRO A 276 -11.66 4.87 13.46
N ARG A 277 -11.02 4.49 12.34
CA ARG A 277 -11.21 3.18 11.70
C ARG A 277 -10.42 2.03 12.33
N THR A 278 -9.46 2.30 13.23
CA THR A 278 -8.50 1.30 13.70
C THR A 278 -8.95 0.53 14.95
N ILE A 279 -10.11 0.81 15.50
CA ILE A 279 -10.54 0.28 16.81
C ILE A 279 -11.29 -1.05 16.71
N ASP A 280 -11.66 -1.52 15.52
CA ASP A 280 -12.37 -2.77 15.32
C ASP A 280 -11.40 -3.98 15.30
N LEU A 281 -10.97 -4.39 16.49
CA LEU A 281 -10.17 -5.60 16.66
C LEU A 281 -10.96 -6.81 16.13
N SER A 282 -10.35 -7.55 15.21
CA SER A 282 -10.94 -8.73 14.56
C SER A 282 -12.13 -8.44 13.62
N SER A 283 -12.19 -7.22 13.05
CA SER A 283 -13.30 -6.85 12.15
C SER A 283 -13.53 -7.89 11.05
N GLY A 284 -14.75 -8.34 10.97
CA GLY A 284 -15.36 -8.78 9.74
C GLY A 284 -15.68 -10.27 9.63
N TRP A 285 -14.92 -11.26 10.17
CA TRP A 285 -15.19 -12.64 9.74
C TRP A 285 -15.08 -13.70 10.83
N GLY A 286 -15.40 -13.32 12.07
CA GLY A 286 -15.41 -14.19 13.22
C GLY A 286 -14.06 -14.28 13.94
N PHE A 287 -14.07 -14.79 15.16
CA PHE A 287 -12.89 -14.85 16.04
C PHE A 287 -12.11 -16.15 15.87
N LEU A 288 -12.75 -17.29 16.15
CA LEU A 288 -12.14 -18.63 16.03
C LEU A 288 -12.43 -19.31 14.70
N THR A 289 -13.57 -19.01 14.08
CA THR A 289 -13.99 -19.59 12.81
C THR A 289 -14.44 -18.48 11.87
N TYR A 290 -14.10 -18.62 10.59
CA TYR A 290 -14.60 -17.70 9.57
C TYR A 290 -16.12 -17.82 9.45
N SER A 291 -16.81 -16.69 9.49
CA SER A 291 -18.26 -16.61 9.27
C SER A 291 -18.67 -17.05 7.85
N LYS A 292 -17.78 -16.91 6.89
CA LYS A 292 -17.95 -17.40 5.52
C LYS A 292 -17.17 -18.69 5.34
N VAL A 293 -17.88 -19.83 5.29
CA VAL A 293 -17.29 -21.19 5.15
C VAL A 293 -16.45 -21.31 3.89
N GLN A 294 -16.82 -20.59 2.82
CA GLN A 294 -16.10 -20.53 1.54
C GLN A 294 -14.64 -20.10 1.70
N GLN A 295 -14.32 -19.30 2.74
CA GLN A 295 -12.94 -18.87 3.03
C GLN A 295 -11.99 -20.05 3.25
N TYR A 296 -12.42 -21.11 3.95
CA TYR A 296 -11.59 -22.30 4.16
C TYR A 296 -11.23 -23.00 2.84
N LEU A 297 -12.21 -23.06 1.93
CA LEU A 297 -11.98 -23.69 0.63
C LEU A 297 -11.10 -22.78 -0.25
N ALA A 298 -11.33 -21.48 -0.20
CA ALA A 298 -10.47 -20.51 -0.90
C ALA A 298 -9.00 -20.59 -0.42
N ILE A 299 -8.76 -20.70 0.90
CA ILE A 299 -7.43 -20.93 1.47
C ILE A 299 -6.81 -22.20 0.89
N LEU A 300 -7.52 -23.32 0.88
CA LEU A 300 -7.03 -24.59 0.34
C LEU A 300 -6.70 -24.47 -1.16
N LEU A 301 -7.61 -23.90 -1.95
CA LEU A 301 -7.44 -23.76 -3.40
C LEU A 301 -6.29 -22.81 -3.75
N SER A 302 -6.04 -21.80 -2.96
CA SER A 302 -4.94 -20.84 -3.16
C SER A 302 -3.55 -21.48 -3.19
N TRP A 303 -3.40 -22.69 -2.65
CA TRP A 303 -2.14 -23.43 -2.64
C TRP A 303 -1.96 -24.29 -3.88
N ILE A 304 -3.04 -24.69 -4.54
CA ILE A 304 -3.02 -25.65 -5.65
C ILE A 304 -3.40 -25.06 -7.00
N LEU A 305 -4.23 -24.02 -7.02
CA LEU A 305 -4.64 -23.33 -8.24
C LEU A 305 -3.81 -22.05 -8.46
N PRO A 306 -3.48 -21.72 -9.71
CA PRO A 306 -3.00 -20.38 -10.05
C PRO A 306 -4.00 -19.30 -9.57
N PRO A 307 -3.52 -18.09 -9.18
CA PRO A 307 -4.40 -17.05 -8.69
C PRO A 307 -5.31 -16.47 -9.76
N ASP A 308 -6.49 -16.07 -9.34
CA ASP A 308 -7.35 -15.17 -10.09
C ASP A 308 -6.75 -13.76 -10.16
N SER A 309 -7.24 -12.95 -11.09
CA SER A 309 -6.97 -11.51 -11.08
C SER A 309 -7.59 -10.87 -9.82
N PRO A 310 -6.96 -9.86 -9.20
CA PRO A 310 -7.34 -9.36 -7.87
C PRO A 310 -8.79 -8.95 -7.68
N TYR A 311 -9.46 -8.52 -8.74
CA TYR A 311 -10.85 -8.05 -8.69
C TYR A 311 -11.80 -8.82 -9.62
N ILE A 312 -11.27 -9.69 -10.48
CA ILE A 312 -12.06 -10.61 -11.30
C ILE A 312 -11.88 -12.01 -10.72
N THR A 313 -12.93 -12.54 -10.12
CA THR A 313 -12.88 -13.84 -9.44
C THR A 313 -13.51 -14.92 -10.32
N SER A 314 -12.93 -16.11 -10.33
CA SER A 314 -13.41 -17.22 -11.15
C SER A 314 -14.53 -18.00 -10.49
N ILE A 315 -14.43 -18.28 -9.17
CA ILE A 315 -15.32 -19.19 -8.46
C ILE A 315 -16.23 -18.46 -7.47
N TRP A 316 -15.70 -17.53 -6.70
CA TRP A 316 -16.40 -16.92 -5.57
C TRP A 316 -16.95 -15.55 -5.91
N SER A 317 -18.00 -15.13 -5.20
CA SER A 317 -18.43 -13.74 -5.24
C SER A 317 -17.30 -12.81 -4.80
N GLU A 318 -17.29 -11.59 -5.29
CA GLU A 318 -16.26 -10.58 -5.05
C GLU A 318 -15.90 -10.39 -3.56
N GLY A 319 -16.88 -10.50 -2.67
CA GLY A 319 -16.69 -10.29 -1.23
C GLY A 319 -15.93 -11.40 -0.48
N ILE A 320 -15.41 -12.45 -1.16
CA ILE A 320 -14.72 -13.57 -0.50
C ILE A 320 -13.21 -13.52 -0.73
N ILE A 321 -12.76 -13.28 -1.95
CA ILE A 321 -11.34 -13.34 -2.31
C ILE A 321 -10.81 -12.08 -2.99
N LYS A 322 -11.67 -11.11 -3.30
CA LYS A 322 -11.27 -9.82 -3.86
C LYS A 322 -10.33 -9.10 -2.89
N TRP A 323 -9.22 -8.59 -3.39
CA TRP A 323 -8.20 -7.82 -2.65
C TRP A 323 -7.44 -8.56 -1.55
N THR A 324 -7.63 -9.85 -1.38
CA THR A 324 -7.08 -10.62 -0.24
C THR A 324 -5.61 -10.99 -0.39
N SER A 325 -5.04 -10.95 -1.60
CA SER A 325 -3.70 -11.49 -1.93
C SER A 325 -3.58 -13.00 -1.64
N MET A 326 -4.70 -13.72 -1.71
CA MET A 326 -4.77 -15.13 -1.34
C MET A 326 -4.19 -16.02 -2.43
N SER A 327 -2.88 -16.19 -2.43
CA SER A 327 -2.19 -17.15 -3.31
C SER A 327 -0.89 -17.65 -2.69
N ALA A 328 -0.77 -18.97 -2.60
CA ALA A 328 0.48 -19.65 -2.25
C ALA A 328 0.89 -20.63 -3.38
N TYR A 329 0.33 -20.47 -4.57
CA TYR A 329 0.62 -21.31 -5.73
C TYR A 329 2.09 -21.22 -6.14
N LEU A 330 2.71 -22.36 -6.37
CA LEU A 330 4.04 -22.45 -6.97
C LEU A 330 3.93 -22.86 -8.43
N PRO A 331 4.66 -22.20 -9.37
CA PRO A 331 4.61 -22.53 -10.78
C PRO A 331 4.78 -24.02 -11.05
N LEU A 332 4.07 -24.53 -12.06
CA LEU A 332 3.96 -25.95 -12.40
C LEU A 332 3.37 -26.83 -11.28
N CYS A 333 2.63 -26.27 -10.34
CA CYS A 333 2.16 -26.98 -9.13
C CYS A 333 3.30 -27.69 -8.37
N SER A 334 4.50 -27.10 -8.39
CA SER A 334 5.70 -27.67 -7.78
C SER A 334 5.60 -27.82 -6.25
N LEU A 335 4.49 -27.34 -5.64
CA LEU A 335 4.05 -27.69 -4.28
C LEU A 335 4.03 -29.21 -4.05
N ALA A 336 3.79 -30.04 -5.09
CA ALA A 336 3.87 -31.48 -5.01
C ALA A 336 5.22 -31.96 -4.43
N SER A 337 6.34 -31.30 -4.76
CA SER A 337 7.65 -31.58 -4.17
C SER A 337 7.71 -31.24 -2.68
N ALA A 338 7.14 -30.09 -2.28
CA ALA A 338 7.09 -29.74 -0.86
C ALA A 338 6.26 -30.74 -0.04
N MET A 339 5.17 -31.27 -0.63
CA MET A 339 4.37 -32.33 -0.02
C MET A 339 5.13 -33.66 0.07
N ALA A 340 5.91 -34.02 -0.94
CA ALA A 340 6.79 -35.19 -0.88
C ALA A 340 7.89 -35.02 0.18
N TYR A 341 8.51 -33.83 0.25
CA TYR A 341 9.43 -33.49 1.34
C TYR A 341 8.79 -33.63 2.72
N TRP A 342 7.56 -33.13 2.85
CA TRP A 342 6.79 -33.25 4.11
C TRP A 342 6.64 -34.70 4.58
N ARG A 343 6.37 -35.63 3.66
CA ARG A 343 6.21 -37.04 3.95
C ARG A 343 7.56 -37.72 4.28
N ALA A 344 8.60 -37.40 3.53
CA ALA A 344 9.91 -38.05 3.65
C ALA A 344 10.72 -37.60 4.87
N ARG A 345 10.61 -36.34 5.31
CA ARG A 345 11.43 -35.79 6.39
C ARG A 345 10.62 -35.70 7.70
N LYS A 346 11.08 -36.33 8.77
CA LYS A 346 10.49 -36.23 10.12
C LYS A 346 11.28 -35.20 10.96
N GLY A 347 10.56 -34.42 11.79
CA GLY A 347 11.17 -33.52 12.75
C GLY A 347 11.88 -32.26 12.17
N ASP A 348 11.67 -31.91 10.94
CA ASP A 348 12.30 -30.76 10.26
C ASP A 348 11.58 -29.45 10.61
N SER A 349 12.34 -28.38 10.84
CA SER A 349 11.82 -27.05 11.22
C SER A 349 10.91 -26.46 10.15
N LYS A 350 11.24 -26.63 8.84
CA LYS A 350 10.43 -26.09 7.75
C LYS A 350 9.01 -26.63 7.78
N LYS A 351 8.84 -27.90 8.14
CA LYS A 351 7.50 -28.50 8.32
C LYS A 351 6.73 -27.85 9.45
N ARG A 352 7.41 -27.59 10.60
CA ARG A 352 6.78 -26.92 11.75
C ARG A 352 6.38 -25.49 11.38
N ILE A 353 7.22 -24.76 10.67
CA ILE A 353 6.94 -23.39 10.21
C ILE A 353 5.69 -23.39 9.31
N VAL A 354 5.67 -24.24 8.27
CA VAL A 354 4.53 -24.32 7.34
C VAL A 354 3.26 -24.78 8.04
N ALA A 355 3.34 -25.77 8.96
CA ALA A 355 2.19 -26.21 9.75
C ALA A 355 1.63 -25.08 10.62
N THR A 356 2.51 -24.36 11.33
CA THR A 356 2.09 -23.20 12.14
C THR A 356 1.44 -22.14 11.27
N CYS A 357 2.04 -21.79 10.14
CA CYS A 357 1.44 -20.85 9.20
C CYS A 357 0.08 -21.31 8.67
N ALA A 358 -0.10 -22.61 8.38
CA ALA A 358 -1.38 -23.15 7.97
C ALA A 358 -2.45 -23.04 9.07
N ILE A 359 -2.10 -23.28 10.34
CA ILE A 359 -3.00 -23.05 11.48
C ILE A 359 -3.37 -21.56 11.57
N PHE A 360 -2.40 -20.67 11.45
CA PHE A 360 -2.65 -19.23 11.47
C PHE A 360 -3.58 -18.80 10.33
N ALA A 361 -3.44 -19.35 9.14
CA ALA A 361 -4.34 -19.06 8.02
C ALA A 361 -5.79 -19.55 8.25
N LEU A 362 -5.96 -20.66 8.97
CA LEU A 362 -7.27 -21.29 9.18
C LEU A 362 -8.06 -20.72 10.37
N VAL A 363 -7.41 -19.95 11.25
CA VAL A 363 -8.05 -19.37 12.43
C VAL A 363 -8.05 -17.84 12.31
N PRO A 364 -9.21 -17.18 12.21
CA PRO A 364 -9.31 -15.74 11.92
C PRO A 364 -8.47 -14.84 12.83
N VAL A 365 -8.55 -15.01 14.15
CA VAL A 365 -7.76 -14.20 15.09
C VAL A 365 -6.25 -14.40 14.93
N LEU A 366 -5.81 -15.62 14.61
CA LEU A 366 -4.38 -15.88 14.34
C LEU A 366 -3.96 -15.28 13.01
N ASN A 367 -4.80 -15.36 11.98
CA ASN A 367 -4.56 -14.70 10.71
C ASN A 367 -4.47 -13.18 10.88
N SER A 368 -5.37 -12.57 11.64
CA SER A 368 -5.38 -11.13 11.89
C SER A 368 -4.16 -10.64 12.70
N ALA A 369 -3.49 -11.51 13.46
CA ALA A 369 -2.27 -11.16 14.19
C ALA A 369 -1.14 -10.67 13.25
N PHE A 370 -1.13 -11.08 11.99
CA PHE A 370 -0.20 -10.56 10.98
C PHE A 370 -0.49 -9.09 10.60
N TYR A 371 -1.62 -8.53 11.02
CA TYR A 371 -2.10 -7.18 10.74
C TYR A 371 -2.45 -6.42 12.03
N ALA A 372 -1.75 -6.68 13.12
CA ALA A 372 -2.04 -6.10 14.44
C ALA A 372 -3.49 -6.30 14.88
N LEU A 373 -4.10 -7.45 14.56
CA LEU A 373 -5.48 -7.84 14.84
C LEU A 373 -6.56 -7.00 14.11
N ASN A 374 -6.20 -6.26 13.08
CA ASN A 374 -7.12 -5.34 12.39
C ASN A 374 -7.98 -6.03 11.31
N SER A 375 -7.57 -7.17 10.74
CA SER A 375 -8.31 -7.81 9.64
C SER A 375 -8.09 -9.31 9.62
N SER A 376 -9.16 -10.08 9.47
CA SER A 376 -9.11 -11.54 9.53
C SER A 376 -9.12 -12.26 8.18
N TYR A 377 -9.37 -11.59 7.07
CA TYR A 377 -9.57 -12.23 5.76
C TYR A 377 -8.41 -12.07 4.78
N TYR A 378 -7.47 -11.18 5.01
CA TYR A 378 -6.31 -10.98 4.14
C TYR A 378 -5.30 -12.12 4.25
N ALA A 379 -4.66 -12.46 3.12
CA ALA A 379 -3.54 -13.41 3.04
C ALA A 379 -2.23 -12.74 2.58
N ARG A 380 -2.09 -11.43 2.83
CA ARG A 380 -0.96 -10.59 2.37
C ARG A 380 0.40 -11.01 2.93
N TRP A 381 0.44 -11.91 3.90
CA TRP A 381 1.65 -12.45 4.51
C TRP A 381 2.13 -13.78 3.88
N TYR A 382 1.41 -14.34 2.90
CA TYR A 382 1.71 -15.67 2.33
C TYR A 382 3.06 -15.76 1.62
N TYR A 383 3.65 -14.66 1.16
CA TYR A 383 5.01 -14.67 0.58
C TYR A 383 6.06 -15.26 1.54
N MET A 384 5.86 -15.16 2.84
CA MET A 384 6.79 -15.69 3.85
C MET A 384 6.78 -17.23 3.88
N PRO A 385 5.65 -17.92 4.12
CA PRO A 385 5.63 -19.37 4.02
C PRO A 385 5.88 -19.89 2.59
N VAL A 386 5.57 -19.13 1.54
CA VAL A 386 5.92 -19.48 0.16
C VAL A 386 7.43 -19.63 -0.02
N LEU A 387 8.24 -18.80 0.60
CA LEU A 387 9.71 -18.96 0.57
C LEU A 387 10.16 -20.26 1.24
N ILE A 388 9.52 -20.66 2.33
CA ILE A 388 9.79 -21.95 3.01
C ILE A 388 9.36 -23.13 2.13
N LEU A 389 8.22 -23.03 1.46
CA LEU A 389 7.76 -24.04 0.50
C LEU A 389 8.74 -24.19 -0.67
N CYS A 390 9.32 -23.09 -1.16
CA CYS A 390 10.38 -23.12 -2.18
C CYS A 390 11.64 -23.85 -1.67
N ALA A 391 12.01 -23.65 -0.39
CA ALA A 391 13.13 -24.36 0.22
C ALA A 391 12.84 -25.89 0.32
N MET A 392 11.64 -26.26 0.73
CA MET A 392 11.21 -27.67 0.78
C MET A 392 11.20 -28.29 -0.62
N THR A 393 10.66 -27.57 -1.61
CA THR A 393 10.61 -28.00 -3.02
C THR A 393 12.01 -28.22 -3.60
N ALA A 394 12.89 -27.24 -3.45
CA ALA A 394 14.27 -27.33 -3.94
C ALA A 394 15.04 -28.50 -3.27
N SER A 395 14.85 -28.66 -1.95
CA SER A 395 15.47 -29.76 -1.19
C SER A 395 14.92 -31.13 -1.59
N ALA A 396 13.61 -31.26 -1.86
CA ALA A 396 13.00 -32.51 -2.32
C ALA A 396 13.51 -32.93 -3.70
N LEU A 397 13.59 -31.95 -4.60
CA LEU A 397 14.06 -32.21 -5.97
C LEU A 397 15.56 -32.54 -6.05
N GLU A 398 16.35 -32.06 -5.11
CA GLU A 398 17.77 -32.38 -5.00
C GLU A 398 18.01 -33.73 -4.32
N SER A 399 17.18 -34.13 -3.36
CA SER A 399 17.40 -35.30 -2.53
C SER A 399 17.26 -36.60 -3.32
N PRO A 400 18.28 -37.47 -3.33
CA PRO A 400 18.15 -38.78 -3.94
C PRO A 400 17.26 -39.74 -3.15
N ASP A 401 17.05 -39.47 -1.85
CA ASP A 401 16.25 -40.30 -0.93
C ASP A 401 14.74 -40.20 -1.20
N ILE A 402 14.29 -39.18 -1.92
CA ILE A 402 12.90 -39.02 -2.34
C ILE A 402 12.76 -39.56 -3.75
N SER A 403 12.10 -40.69 -3.90
CA SER A 403 11.94 -41.37 -5.18
C SER A 403 10.97 -40.62 -6.13
N ALA A 404 10.96 -40.99 -7.41
CA ALA A 404 9.97 -40.44 -8.35
C ALA A 404 8.54 -40.82 -7.97
N ASP A 405 8.36 -42.06 -7.46
CA ASP A 405 7.04 -42.55 -7.03
C ASP A 405 6.50 -41.78 -5.80
N GLU A 406 7.39 -41.32 -4.90
CA GLU A 406 7.01 -40.47 -3.77
C GLU A 406 6.58 -39.08 -4.20
N LEU A 407 7.07 -38.56 -5.33
CA LEU A 407 6.60 -37.32 -5.96
C LEU A 407 5.24 -37.53 -6.67
N ASP A 408 4.97 -38.70 -7.21
CA ASP A 408 3.75 -39.00 -7.96
C ASP A 408 2.49 -39.03 -7.09
N ALA A 409 2.59 -39.44 -5.84
CA ALA A 409 1.43 -39.49 -4.94
C ALA A 409 0.83 -38.08 -4.66
N PRO A 410 1.63 -37.03 -4.31
CA PRO A 410 1.13 -35.66 -4.24
C PRO A 410 0.59 -35.13 -5.57
N VAL A 411 1.23 -35.43 -6.70
CA VAL A 411 0.75 -35.04 -8.04
C VAL A 411 -0.65 -35.55 -8.29
N ARG A 412 -0.88 -36.84 -8.04
CA ARG A 412 -2.22 -37.45 -8.21
C ARG A 412 -3.25 -36.82 -7.26
N GLY A 413 -2.86 -36.57 -5.99
CA GLY A 413 -3.75 -35.93 -5.03
C GLY A 413 -4.17 -34.51 -5.45
N ILE A 414 -3.20 -33.69 -5.87
CA ILE A 414 -3.47 -32.34 -6.39
C ILE A 414 -4.35 -32.42 -7.64
N GLY A 415 -4.05 -33.32 -8.57
CA GLY A 415 -4.84 -33.51 -9.79
C GLY A 415 -6.29 -33.86 -9.50
N TRP A 416 -6.54 -34.79 -8.57
CA TRP A 416 -7.91 -35.14 -8.16
C TRP A 416 -8.61 -33.97 -7.49
N LEU A 417 -7.93 -33.17 -6.65
CA LEU A 417 -8.51 -31.96 -6.06
C LEU A 417 -8.89 -30.94 -7.14
N MET A 418 -8.03 -30.71 -8.14
CA MET A 418 -8.34 -29.84 -9.27
C MET A 418 -9.55 -30.34 -10.07
N ILE A 419 -9.63 -31.64 -10.34
CA ILE A 419 -10.79 -32.23 -11.03
C ILE A 419 -12.04 -32.09 -10.17
N ALA A 420 -11.94 -32.28 -8.85
CA ALA A 420 -13.08 -32.11 -7.96
C ALA A 420 -13.66 -30.67 -7.99
N THR A 421 -12.85 -29.66 -8.29
CA THR A 421 -13.34 -28.28 -8.46
C THR A 421 -14.30 -28.12 -9.64
N LEU A 422 -14.29 -29.03 -10.61
CA LEU A 422 -15.29 -29.03 -11.70
C LEU A 422 -16.73 -29.20 -11.17
N ALA A 423 -16.87 -29.83 -10.00
CA ALA A 423 -18.18 -29.95 -9.38
C ALA A 423 -18.82 -28.58 -9.05
N PHE A 424 -18.01 -27.54 -8.86
CA PHE A 424 -18.52 -26.18 -8.64
C PHE A 424 -19.33 -25.64 -9.82
N ALA A 425 -19.07 -26.11 -11.03
CA ALA A 425 -19.88 -25.77 -12.21
C ALA A 425 -21.27 -26.40 -12.19
N LEU A 426 -21.49 -27.43 -11.34
CA LEU A 426 -22.73 -28.20 -11.28
C LEU A 426 -23.53 -27.96 -9.99
N VAL A 427 -23.01 -27.21 -9.04
CA VAL A 427 -23.72 -26.88 -7.78
C VAL A 427 -24.87 -25.94 -8.10
N PRO A 428 -26.15 -26.32 -7.81
CA PRO A 428 -27.28 -25.42 -7.98
C PRO A 428 -27.20 -24.29 -6.95
N VAL A 429 -27.39 -23.07 -7.42
CA VAL A 429 -27.39 -21.85 -6.60
C VAL A 429 -28.66 -21.06 -6.88
N GLN A 430 -29.32 -20.60 -5.82
CA GLN A 430 -30.46 -19.70 -5.94
C GLN A 430 -29.98 -18.26 -5.73
N ASP A 431 -30.29 -17.40 -6.67
CA ASP A 431 -30.04 -15.97 -6.53
C ASP A 431 -30.86 -15.40 -5.36
N SER A 432 -30.23 -14.56 -4.53
CA SER A 432 -30.86 -14.00 -3.33
C SER A 432 -31.96 -12.99 -3.64
N ASP A 433 -31.84 -12.29 -4.76
CA ASP A 433 -32.70 -11.17 -5.13
C ASP A 433 -33.83 -11.62 -6.09
N THR A 434 -33.46 -12.33 -7.15
CA THR A 434 -34.39 -12.79 -8.17
C THR A 434 -35.10 -14.11 -7.80
N LYS A 435 -34.53 -14.88 -6.84
CA LYS A 435 -34.97 -16.25 -6.48
C LYS A 435 -34.87 -17.27 -7.63
N GLU A 436 -34.23 -16.94 -8.71
CA GLU A 436 -33.98 -17.85 -9.82
C GLU A 436 -32.89 -18.87 -9.49
N TRP A 437 -33.05 -20.08 -10.01
CA TRP A 437 -32.06 -21.14 -9.86
C TRP A 437 -31.11 -21.16 -11.05
N SER A 438 -29.82 -21.11 -10.79
CA SER A 438 -28.75 -21.30 -11.78
C SER A 438 -27.85 -22.47 -11.40
N LEU A 439 -27.15 -23.03 -12.39
CA LEU A 439 -26.12 -24.04 -12.15
C LEU A 439 -24.75 -23.40 -12.06
N GLY A 440 -24.01 -23.80 -11.03
CA GLY A 440 -22.64 -23.42 -10.80
C GLY A 440 -22.46 -22.18 -9.93
N VAL A 441 -21.41 -22.22 -9.14
CA VAL A 441 -20.94 -21.09 -8.31
C VAL A 441 -19.87 -20.25 -9.01
N LEU A 442 -19.71 -20.46 -10.33
CA LEU A 442 -18.68 -19.79 -11.13
C LEU A 442 -19.13 -18.36 -11.47
N GLN A 443 -18.35 -17.39 -11.05
CA GLN A 443 -18.58 -15.97 -11.39
C GLN A 443 -18.10 -15.65 -12.80
N ASN A 444 -16.90 -16.15 -13.17
CA ASN A 444 -16.31 -15.96 -14.49
C ASN A 444 -15.85 -17.30 -15.07
N PRO A 445 -16.73 -18.04 -15.79
CA PRO A 445 -16.42 -19.36 -16.33
C PRO A 445 -15.18 -19.40 -17.24
N GLY A 446 -15.00 -18.37 -18.08
CA GLY A 446 -13.85 -18.27 -18.99
C GLY A 446 -12.53 -18.18 -18.23
N GLN A 447 -12.47 -17.37 -17.18
CA GLN A 447 -11.30 -17.25 -16.31
C GLN A 447 -11.06 -18.55 -15.53
N TYR A 448 -12.11 -19.20 -15.03
CA TYR A 448 -12.00 -20.47 -14.34
C TYR A 448 -11.37 -21.54 -15.23
N VAL A 449 -11.82 -21.65 -16.51
CA VAL A 449 -11.21 -22.55 -17.48
C VAL A 449 -9.73 -22.24 -17.71
N ALA A 450 -9.35 -20.97 -17.80
CA ALA A 450 -7.95 -20.57 -17.93
C ALA A 450 -7.14 -20.99 -16.71
N VAL A 451 -7.58 -20.63 -15.49
CA VAL A 451 -6.90 -20.99 -14.22
C VAL A 451 -6.73 -22.51 -14.08
N LEU A 452 -7.81 -23.26 -14.32
CA LEU A 452 -7.77 -24.74 -14.23
C LEU A 452 -6.85 -25.35 -15.31
N SER A 453 -6.87 -24.81 -16.52
CA SER A 453 -6.01 -25.26 -17.62
C SER A 453 -4.53 -25.07 -17.30
N PHE A 454 -4.16 -23.90 -16.77
CA PHE A 454 -2.79 -23.66 -16.27
C PHE A 454 -2.45 -24.56 -15.08
N GLY A 455 -3.37 -24.76 -14.14
CA GLY A 455 -3.18 -25.66 -13.00
C GLY A 455 -2.90 -27.10 -13.45
N ILE A 456 -3.80 -27.69 -14.22
CA ILE A 456 -3.68 -29.08 -14.72
C ILE A 456 -2.52 -29.22 -15.70
N GLY A 457 -2.40 -28.31 -16.67
CA GLY A 457 -1.29 -28.31 -17.63
C GLY A 457 0.07 -28.21 -16.97
N GLY A 458 0.18 -27.30 -15.96
CA GLY A 458 1.39 -27.17 -15.15
C GLY A 458 1.72 -28.44 -14.38
N LEU A 459 0.72 -29.09 -13.77
CA LEU A 459 0.88 -30.33 -13.01
C LEU A 459 1.34 -31.50 -13.92
N ILE A 460 0.73 -31.63 -15.09
CA ILE A 460 1.12 -32.64 -16.08
C ILE A 460 2.57 -32.38 -16.52
N LEU A 461 2.90 -31.16 -16.85
CA LEU A 461 4.25 -30.79 -17.29
C LEU A 461 5.28 -31.07 -16.19
N TYR A 462 4.97 -30.70 -14.94
CA TYR A 462 5.81 -31.03 -13.79
C TYR A 462 6.05 -32.54 -13.65
N HIS A 463 4.99 -33.33 -13.73
CA HIS A 463 5.07 -34.80 -13.65
C HIS A 463 5.98 -35.37 -14.72
N LEU A 464 5.79 -34.97 -16.00
CA LEU A 464 6.59 -35.43 -17.12
C LEU A 464 8.09 -35.07 -16.97
N LEU A 465 8.38 -33.84 -16.51
CA LEU A 465 9.74 -33.38 -16.25
C LEU A 465 10.41 -34.18 -15.13
N CYS A 466 9.71 -34.45 -14.03
CA CYS A 466 10.24 -35.25 -12.93
C CYS A 466 10.51 -36.69 -13.39
N ARG A 467 9.60 -37.35 -14.09
CA ARG A 467 9.79 -38.72 -14.59
C ARG A 467 10.89 -38.85 -15.63
N ARG A 468 10.99 -37.87 -16.56
CA ARG A 468 11.91 -37.98 -17.72
C ARG A 468 13.32 -37.55 -17.38
N TRP A 469 13.53 -36.55 -16.49
CA TRP A 469 14.84 -35.89 -16.39
C TRP A 469 15.42 -35.82 -14.97
N ARG A 470 14.74 -36.24 -13.92
CA ARG A 470 15.21 -36.08 -12.54
C ARG A 470 16.56 -36.71 -12.24
N GLY A 471 16.92 -37.85 -12.86
CA GLY A 471 18.23 -38.46 -12.73
C GLY A 471 19.35 -37.75 -13.52
N SER A 472 19.03 -36.75 -14.32
CA SER A 472 19.99 -36.01 -15.15
C SER A 472 20.71 -34.93 -14.35
N ARG A 473 22.02 -34.76 -14.59
CA ARG A 473 22.79 -33.64 -14.04
C ARG A 473 22.23 -32.27 -14.44
N ALA A 474 21.54 -32.16 -15.56
CA ALA A 474 20.94 -30.95 -16.08
C ALA A 474 19.47 -30.73 -15.61
N PHE A 475 18.93 -31.64 -14.76
CA PHE A 475 17.52 -31.60 -14.35
C PHE A 475 17.08 -30.24 -13.82
N ALA A 476 17.77 -29.72 -12.82
CA ALA A 476 17.39 -28.44 -12.19
C ALA A 476 17.41 -27.29 -13.21
N ARG A 477 18.39 -27.21 -14.10
CA ARG A 477 18.48 -26.19 -15.17
C ARG A 477 17.33 -26.29 -16.17
N ARG A 478 16.99 -27.54 -16.62
CA ARG A 478 15.85 -27.77 -17.52
C ARG A 478 14.53 -27.40 -16.86
N MET A 479 14.35 -27.80 -15.58
CA MET A 479 13.17 -27.48 -14.80
C MET A 479 13.04 -25.96 -14.65
N THR A 480 14.12 -25.23 -14.31
CA THR A 480 14.13 -23.78 -14.22
C THR A 480 13.69 -23.13 -15.53
N ALA A 481 14.22 -23.59 -16.68
CA ALA A 481 13.83 -23.05 -17.97
C ALA A 481 12.33 -23.22 -18.25
N VAL A 482 11.76 -24.39 -17.91
CA VAL A 482 10.33 -24.65 -18.09
C VAL A 482 9.48 -23.87 -17.09
N VAL A 483 9.94 -23.74 -15.82
CA VAL A 483 9.27 -22.90 -14.79
C VAL A 483 9.20 -21.45 -15.27
N LEU A 484 10.30 -20.91 -15.82
CA LEU A 484 10.33 -19.53 -16.29
C LEU A 484 9.44 -19.33 -17.53
N ALA A 485 9.45 -20.27 -18.47
CA ALA A 485 8.58 -20.24 -19.65
C ALA A 485 7.09 -20.30 -19.23
N PHE A 486 6.76 -21.22 -18.32
CA PHE A 486 5.39 -21.33 -17.79
C PHE A 486 4.98 -20.05 -17.04
N ALA A 487 5.83 -19.55 -16.15
CA ALA A 487 5.57 -18.32 -15.40
C ALA A 487 5.37 -17.13 -16.34
N CYS A 488 6.16 -17.02 -17.41
CA CYS A 488 6.04 -15.98 -18.41
C CYS A 488 4.67 -16.03 -19.11
N VAL A 489 4.25 -17.18 -19.63
CA VAL A 489 2.97 -17.34 -20.33
C VAL A 489 1.79 -17.13 -19.36
N PHE A 490 1.85 -17.71 -18.15
CA PHE A 490 0.82 -17.52 -17.15
C PHE A 490 0.68 -16.05 -16.74
N SER A 491 1.80 -15.35 -16.49
CA SER A 491 1.79 -13.94 -16.11
C SER A 491 1.21 -13.06 -17.21
N MET A 492 1.53 -13.33 -18.49
CA MET A 492 0.92 -12.62 -19.61
C MET A 492 -0.60 -12.80 -19.64
N VAL A 493 -1.08 -14.03 -19.45
CA VAL A 493 -2.53 -14.30 -19.45
C VAL A 493 -3.20 -13.66 -18.24
N HIS A 494 -2.61 -13.78 -17.05
CA HIS A 494 -3.14 -13.22 -15.81
C HIS A 494 -3.25 -11.69 -15.87
N ILE A 495 -2.17 -11.01 -16.29
CA ILE A 495 -2.15 -9.55 -16.46
C ILE A 495 -3.11 -9.14 -17.58
N GLY A 496 -3.15 -9.89 -18.67
CA GLY A 496 -4.08 -9.63 -19.78
C GLY A 496 -5.54 -9.70 -19.36
N ILE A 497 -5.94 -10.73 -18.60
CA ILE A 497 -7.30 -10.83 -18.05
C ILE A 497 -7.59 -9.61 -17.14
N GLY A 498 -6.67 -9.29 -16.24
CA GLY A 498 -6.84 -8.15 -15.35
C GLY A 498 -6.93 -6.83 -16.10
N LYS A 499 -6.03 -6.57 -17.03
CA LYS A 499 -5.97 -5.33 -17.80
C LYS A 499 -7.18 -5.16 -18.73
N PHE A 500 -7.45 -6.17 -19.56
CA PHE A 500 -8.49 -6.06 -20.59
C PHE A 500 -9.89 -6.35 -20.06
N GLY A 501 -10.03 -6.99 -18.90
CA GLY A 501 -11.32 -7.17 -18.23
C GLY A 501 -11.96 -5.86 -17.76
N GLN A 502 -11.15 -4.80 -17.57
CA GLN A 502 -11.61 -3.43 -17.26
C GLN A 502 -11.37 -2.42 -18.40
N TRP A 503 -11.08 -2.91 -19.58
CA TRP A 503 -10.76 -2.06 -20.74
C TRP A 503 -11.72 -0.89 -20.95
N HIS A 504 -13.01 -1.10 -20.72
CA HIS A 504 -14.01 -0.05 -20.94
C HIS A 504 -13.97 1.09 -19.92
N THR A 505 -13.40 0.87 -18.73
CA THR A 505 -13.33 1.88 -17.66
C THR A 505 -12.04 2.68 -17.69
N ASP A 506 -10.96 2.10 -18.24
CA ASP A 506 -9.62 2.69 -18.20
C ASP A 506 -9.04 3.00 -19.59
N SER A 507 -9.91 2.98 -20.65
CA SER A 507 -9.44 3.14 -22.04
C SER A 507 -8.84 4.50 -22.34
N ASP A 508 -9.27 5.56 -21.67
CA ASP A 508 -8.84 6.95 -21.81
C ASP A 508 -7.92 7.44 -20.69
N LEU A 509 -7.54 6.53 -19.74
CA LEU A 509 -6.72 6.89 -18.58
C LEU A 509 -5.40 7.55 -18.98
N VAL A 510 -4.68 6.97 -19.95
CA VAL A 510 -3.38 7.49 -20.38
C VAL A 510 -3.57 8.87 -21.01
N GLU A 511 -4.63 9.06 -21.77
CA GLU A 511 -4.98 10.34 -22.38
C GLU A 511 -5.29 11.39 -21.32
N GLN A 512 -6.19 11.10 -20.38
CA GLN A 512 -6.53 12.03 -19.30
C GLN A 512 -5.31 12.41 -18.45
N TYR A 513 -4.48 11.44 -18.05
CA TYR A 513 -3.30 11.74 -17.23
C TYR A 513 -2.22 12.53 -17.98
N THR A 514 -1.99 12.25 -19.27
CA THR A 514 -1.04 13.03 -20.07
C THR A 514 -1.57 14.41 -20.41
N SER A 515 -2.87 14.56 -20.61
CA SER A 515 -3.54 15.85 -20.79
C SER A 515 -3.52 16.68 -19.50
N ALA A 516 -3.71 16.07 -18.33
CA ALA A 516 -3.60 16.77 -17.06
C ALA A 516 -2.20 17.37 -16.81
N ILE A 517 -1.13 16.70 -17.27
CA ILE A 517 0.22 17.26 -17.19
C ILE A 517 0.35 18.58 -17.98
N LYS A 518 -0.32 18.69 -19.13
CA LYS A 518 -0.32 19.91 -19.95
C LYS A 518 -1.23 20.96 -19.33
N LEU A 519 -2.46 20.57 -18.97
CA LEU A 519 -3.43 21.47 -18.36
C LEU A 519 -2.89 22.12 -17.07
N LYS A 520 -2.06 21.41 -16.28
CA LYS A 520 -1.41 21.97 -15.09
C LYS A 520 -0.70 23.29 -15.38
N ASP A 521 0.05 23.36 -16.47
CA ASP A 521 0.85 24.54 -16.84
C ASP A 521 -0.03 25.68 -17.41
N ASP A 522 -1.28 25.36 -17.80
CA ASP A 522 -2.25 26.29 -18.37
C ASP A 522 -3.34 26.74 -17.40
N LEU A 523 -3.39 26.17 -16.18
CA LEU A 523 -4.33 26.59 -15.14
C LEU A 523 -3.95 27.99 -14.60
N PRO A 524 -4.95 28.82 -14.24
CA PRO A 524 -4.68 30.08 -13.57
C PRO A 524 -3.84 29.91 -12.30
N GLU A 525 -2.96 30.85 -12.03
CA GLU A 525 -2.17 30.88 -10.79
C GLU A 525 -3.08 31.16 -9.58
N GLY A 526 -2.71 30.65 -8.41
CA GLY A 526 -3.37 30.93 -7.13
C GLY A 526 -3.53 29.72 -6.23
N ASP A 527 -3.82 30.02 -4.97
CA ASP A 527 -3.95 29.06 -3.88
C ASP A 527 -5.43 28.70 -3.63
N TRP A 528 -5.95 27.81 -4.47
CA TRP A 528 -7.33 27.35 -4.47
C TRP A 528 -7.37 25.85 -4.80
N ARG A 529 -8.52 25.21 -4.52
CA ARG A 529 -8.76 23.80 -4.83
C ARG A 529 -9.51 23.62 -6.15
N VAL A 530 -9.30 22.47 -6.73
CA VAL A 530 -10.10 21.96 -7.85
C VAL A 530 -11.11 20.93 -7.35
N ASP A 531 -12.19 20.75 -8.09
CA ASP A 531 -12.97 19.53 -8.06
C ASP A 531 -12.95 18.89 -9.44
N THR A 532 -13.28 17.61 -9.51
CA THR A 532 -13.35 16.86 -10.77
C THR A 532 -14.67 16.13 -10.87
N TYR A 533 -15.21 15.98 -12.07
CA TYR A 533 -16.48 15.29 -12.28
C TYR A 533 -16.32 14.15 -13.27
N LYS A 534 -16.51 12.91 -12.83
CA LYS A 534 -16.42 11.69 -13.62
C LYS A 534 -15.12 11.57 -14.43
N THR A 535 -14.01 11.99 -13.85
CA THR A 535 -12.64 11.80 -14.37
C THR A 535 -12.01 10.57 -13.72
N HIS A 536 -10.79 10.21 -14.16
CA HIS A 536 -10.02 9.19 -13.44
C HIS A 536 -9.58 9.66 -12.06
N ASP A 537 -9.47 8.70 -11.14
CA ASP A 537 -9.07 8.93 -9.76
C ASP A 537 -7.73 9.69 -9.64
N ASN A 538 -7.63 10.53 -8.62
CA ASN A 538 -6.41 11.27 -8.31
C ASN A 538 -5.94 12.24 -9.41
N LEU A 539 -6.82 12.72 -10.27
CA LEU A 539 -6.48 13.73 -11.29
C LEU A 539 -5.86 14.98 -10.64
N GLY A 540 -6.29 15.36 -9.42
CA GLY A 540 -5.71 16.46 -8.66
C GLY A 540 -4.20 16.30 -8.42
N LEU A 541 -3.69 15.08 -8.21
CA LEU A 541 -2.25 14.81 -8.09
C LEU A 541 -1.48 15.01 -9.40
N TRP A 542 -2.16 14.88 -10.56
CA TRP A 542 -1.54 15.14 -11.86
C TRP A 542 -1.48 16.63 -12.20
N LEU A 543 -2.42 17.39 -11.63
CA LEU A 543 -2.48 18.83 -11.70
C LEU A 543 -1.63 19.53 -10.61
N ASP A 544 -1.05 18.78 -9.68
CA ASP A 544 -0.40 19.29 -8.46
C ASP A 544 -1.30 20.27 -7.67
N LYS A 545 -2.62 20.02 -7.65
CA LYS A 545 -3.64 20.82 -6.97
C LYS A 545 -4.39 20.00 -5.94
N SER A 546 -4.74 20.63 -4.82
CA SER A 546 -5.64 20.06 -3.83
C SER A 546 -7.03 19.83 -4.46
N SER A 547 -7.64 18.70 -4.18
CA SER A 547 -8.92 18.30 -4.76
C SER A 547 -9.83 17.69 -3.70
N LEU A 548 -11.16 17.84 -3.86
CA LEU A 548 -12.15 17.18 -3.03
C LEU A 548 -12.19 15.67 -3.28
N GLN A 549 -11.78 15.25 -4.47
CA GLN A 549 -11.74 13.85 -4.83
C GLN A 549 -10.32 13.30 -4.65
N TYR A 550 -10.24 12.22 -3.88
CA TYR A 550 -8.98 11.55 -3.63
C TYR A 550 -9.19 10.05 -3.42
N PHE A 551 -8.28 9.24 -3.95
CA PHE A 551 -8.27 7.80 -3.77
C PHE A 551 -6.96 7.35 -3.11
N GLY A 552 -7.03 7.00 -1.82
CA GLY A 552 -5.90 6.53 -1.03
C GLY A 552 -6.37 5.94 0.29
N SER A 553 -5.81 4.77 0.67
CA SER A 553 -6.22 4.03 1.88
C SER A 553 -5.79 4.71 3.18
N THR A 554 -4.72 5.50 3.13
CA THR A 554 -4.26 6.32 4.25
C THR A 554 -4.88 7.71 4.15
N ALA A 555 -5.56 8.14 5.20
CA ALA A 555 -6.20 9.44 5.28
C ALA A 555 -5.94 10.06 6.65
N ALA A 556 -5.86 11.39 6.71
CA ALA A 556 -5.75 12.11 7.97
C ALA A 556 -6.96 11.82 8.86
N PRO A 557 -6.78 11.65 10.19
CA PRO A 557 -7.89 11.39 11.12
C PRO A 557 -9.03 12.41 11.03
N SER A 558 -8.70 13.68 10.88
CA SER A 558 -9.66 14.78 10.74
C SER A 558 -10.54 14.67 9.49
N ILE A 559 -9.99 14.22 8.37
CA ILE A 559 -10.75 13.98 7.13
C ILE A 559 -11.75 12.83 7.31
N LEU A 560 -11.36 11.81 8.10
CA LEU A 560 -12.21 10.66 8.42
C LEU A 560 -13.34 10.99 9.38
N SER A 561 -13.29 12.11 10.09
CA SER A 561 -14.43 12.65 10.86
C SER A 561 -15.23 13.65 10.03
N PHE A 562 -14.56 14.59 9.36
CA PHE A 562 -15.20 15.68 8.61
C PHE A 562 -16.18 15.20 7.52
N TYR A 563 -15.73 14.39 6.57
CA TYR A 563 -16.58 13.94 5.47
C TYR A 563 -17.80 13.11 5.92
N PRO A 564 -17.66 12.10 6.81
CA PRO A 564 -18.83 11.37 7.30
C PRO A 564 -19.82 12.20 8.11
N ALA A 565 -19.37 13.24 8.82
CA ALA A 565 -20.26 14.19 9.51
C ALA A 565 -21.17 14.93 8.53
N LEU A 566 -20.70 15.14 7.29
CA LEU A 566 -21.45 15.76 6.20
C LEU A 566 -22.21 14.77 5.30
N GLY A 567 -22.23 13.49 5.67
CA GLY A 567 -22.88 12.46 4.86
C GLY A 567 -22.06 11.99 3.64
N VAL A 568 -20.83 12.46 3.49
CA VAL A 568 -19.91 12.02 2.44
C VAL A 568 -19.16 10.77 2.90
N LYS A 569 -19.23 9.71 2.11
CA LYS A 569 -18.46 8.50 2.41
C LYS A 569 -16.97 8.77 2.23
N ARG A 570 -16.17 8.49 3.25
CA ARG A 570 -14.70 8.51 3.20
C ARG A 570 -14.14 7.22 3.79
N ASP A 571 -13.85 6.27 2.92
CA ASP A 571 -13.09 5.07 3.26
C ASP A 571 -11.73 5.09 2.54
N VAL A 572 -11.57 4.43 1.40
CA VAL A 572 -10.40 4.53 0.52
C VAL A 572 -10.52 5.64 -0.51
N ARG A 573 -11.72 6.21 -0.68
CA ARG A 573 -12.02 7.27 -1.64
C ARG A 573 -12.87 8.35 -0.99
N SER A 574 -12.62 9.61 -1.34
CA SER A 574 -13.55 10.73 -1.19
C SER A 574 -14.05 11.16 -2.57
N GLU A 575 -15.36 11.20 -2.74
CA GLU A 575 -16.03 11.66 -3.97
C GLU A 575 -17.36 12.31 -3.56
N PRO A 576 -17.34 13.58 -3.08
CA PRO A 576 -18.54 14.28 -2.70
C PRO A 576 -19.46 14.47 -3.91
N ASP A 577 -20.74 14.08 -3.78
CA ASP A 577 -21.74 14.30 -4.82
C ASP A 577 -21.77 15.78 -5.24
N ILE A 578 -21.92 16.05 -6.53
CA ILE A 578 -21.92 17.42 -7.05
C ILE A 578 -23.10 18.24 -6.51
N SER A 579 -24.21 17.61 -6.19
CA SER A 579 -25.39 18.24 -5.59
C SER A 579 -25.13 18.78 -4.18
N ASN A 580 -24.06 18.35 -3.50
CA ASN A 580 -23.61 18.94 -2.23
C ASN A 580 -22.78 20.22 -2.54
N TYR A 581 -23.42 21.20 -3.15
CA TYR A 581 -22.80 22.43 -3.66
C TYR A 581 -22.08 23.23 -2.59
N ALA A 582 -22.59 23.29 -1.35
CA ALA A 582 -22.02 24.11 -0.29
C ALA A 582 -20.61 23.69 0.13
N LEU A 583 -20.25 22.39 -0.05
CA LEU A 583 -18.88 21.94 0.15
C LEU A 583 -17.87 22.65 -0.74
N ARG A 584 -18.25 23.01 -1.97
CA ARG A 584 -17.35 23.66 -2.92
C ARG A 584 -16.99 25.08 -2.49
N GLY A 585 -17.97 25.84 -1.96
CA GLY A 585 -17.71 27.14 -1.36
C GLY A 585 -16.87 27.02 -0.09
N LEU A 586 -17.26 26.16 0.85
CA LEU A 586 -16.57 25.94 2.13
C LEU A 586 -15.10 25.53 1.95
N LEU A 587 -14.85 24.61 1.02
CA LEU A 587 -13.52 24.05 0.78
C LEU A 587 -12.71 24.80 -0.29
N SER A 588 -13.12 26.02 -0.64
CA SER A 588 -12.38 26.93 -1.54
C SER A 588 -12.10 26.30 -2.91
N VAL A 589 -13.10 25.61 -3.48
CA VAL A 589 -13.04 25.10 -4.86
C VAL A 589 -13.34 26.25 -5.81
N LYS A 590 -12.35 26.58 -6.65
CA LYS A 590 -12.50 27.63 -7.64
C LYS A 590 -12.87 27.09 -9.02
N TYR A 591 -12.28 25.99 -9.44
CA TYR A 591 -12.54 25.38 -10.72
C TYR A 591 -12.97 23.93 -10.59
N LEU A 592 -13.92 23.53 -11.45
CA LEU A 592 -14.30 22.14 -11.67
C LEU A 592 -13.83 21.72 -13.05
N ILE A 593 -13.30 20.49 -13.13
CA ILE A 593 -12.72 19.92 -14.33
C ILE A 593 -13.51 18.67 -14.71
N THR A 594 -13.96 18.59 -15.95
CA THR A 594 -14.66 17.42 -16.51
C THR A 594 -14.20 17.17 -17.95
N THR A 595 -14.63 16.05 -18.55
CA THR A 595 -14.37 15.80 -19.97
C THR A 595 -15.57 16.25 -20.83
N PRO A 596 -15.38 16.52 -22.13
CA PRO A 596 -16.48 16.89 -23.03
C PRO A 596 -17.63 15.86 -23.04
N GLU A 597 -17.32 14.56 -22.92
CA GLU A 597 -18.30 13.48 -22.90
C GLU A 597 -19.15 13.47 -21.62
N LYS A 598 -18.69 14.13 -20.57
CA LYS A 598 -19.38 14.21 -19.26
C LYS A 598 -20.01 15.57 -18.98
N GLN A 599 -19.90 16.50 -19.92
CA GLN A 599 -20.45 17.86 -19.79
C GLN A 599 -21.95 17.87 -19.53
N GLU A 600 -22.74 17.17 -20.34
CA GLU A 600 -24.20 17.14 -20.20
C GLU A 600 -24.60 16.53 -18.85
N ASP A 601 -23.94 15.45 -18.45
CA ASP A 601 -24.13 14.80 -17.14
C ASP A 601 -23.84 15.77 -15.99
N PHE A 602 -22.74 16.53 -16.10
CA PHE A 602 -22.35 17.53 -15.11
C PHE A 602 -23.37 18.65 -14.98
N LEU A 603 -23.75 19.29 -16.12
CA LEU A 603 -24.69 20.40 -16.13
C LEU A 603 -26.09 20.00 -15.65
N ALA A 604 -26.49 18.74 -15.85
CA ALA A 604 -27.76 18.21 -15.35
C ALA A 604 -27.77 17.93 -13.85
N ALA A 605 -26.60 17.72 -13.24
CA ALA A 605 -26.46 17.35 -11.84
C ALA A 605 -26.01 18.51 -10.95
N ALA A 606 -25.31 19.51 -11.52
CA ALA A 606 -24.77 20.67 -10.81
C ALA A 606 -25.86 21.73 -10.52
N ASP A 607 -25.57 22.59 -9.56
CA ASP A 607 -26.34 23.81 -9.28
C ASP A 607 -26.05 24.93 -10.29
N ASP A 608 -26.77 26.03 -10.21
CA ASP A 608 -26.63 27.19 -11.10
C ASP A 608 -25.36 28.05 -10.83
N GLY A 609 -24.53 27.67 -9.87
CA GLY A 609 -23.32 28.42 -9.46
C GLY A 609 -22.07 28.15 -10.30
N TRP A 610 -22.20 27.54 -11.48
CA TRP A 610 -21.07 27.21 -12.33
C TRP A 610 -21.15 27.92 -13.69
N SER A 611 -20.13 28.68 -14.03
CA SER A 611 -19.99 29.28 -15.34
C SER A 611 -18.88 28.62 -16.15
N TYR A 612 -19.13 28.41 -17.44
CA TYR A 612 -18.11 27.90 -18.35
C TYR A 612 -16.93 28.85 -18.40
N TYR A 613 -15.72 28.33 -18.13
CA TYR A 613 -14.49 29.10 -18.14
C TYR A 613 -13.70 28.91 -19.43
N ASP A 614 -13.30 27.65 -19.74
CA ASP A 614 -12.45 27.36 -20.90
C ASP A 614 -12.52 25.86 -21.26
N THR A 615 -12.00 25.53 -22.45
CA THR A 615 -11.70 24.14 -22.84
C THR A 615 -10.23 24.03 -23.22
N LYS A 616 -9.46 23.28 -22.44
CA LYS A 616 -8.02 23.13 -22.63
C LYS A 616 -7.60 21.66 -22.49
N ASP A 617 -6.66 21.24 -23.32
CA ASP A 617 -6.02 19.92 -23.25
C ASP A 617 -7.00 18.73 -23.08
N GLY A 618 -8.17 18.78 -23.74
CA GLY A 618 -9.18 17.74 -23.65
C GLY A 618 -10.09 17.81 -22.44
N PHE A 619 -9.95 18.82 -21.58
CA PHE A 619 -10.82 19.06 -20.44
C PHE A 619 -11.65 20.33 -20.60
N MET A 620 -12.83 20.32 -20.02
CA MET A 620 -13.69 21.48 -19.84
C MET A 620 -13.57 21.99 -18.41
N LEU A 621 -13.36 23.29 -18.26
CA LEU A 621 -13.21 23.98 -17.00
C LEU A 621 -14.46 24.83 -16.73
N TYR A 622 -14.98 24.76 -15.52
CA TYR A 622 -16.05 25.59 -15.01
C TYR A 622 -15.58 26.36 -13.79
N GLU A 623 -15.87 27.65 -13.72
CA GLU A 623 -15.56 28.50 -12.57
C GLU A 623 -16.74 28.52 -11.60
N ASN A 624 -16.46 28.39 -10.30
CA ASN A 624 -17.43 28.44 -9.23
C ASN A 624 -17.74 29.90 -8.88
N GLU A 625 -18.93 30.40 -9.18
CA GLU A 625 -19.39 31.76 -8.85
C GLU A 625 -19.52 31.97 -7.33
N ASN A 626 -19.72 30.89 -6.58
CA ASN A 626 -19.79 30.88 -5.12
C ASN A 626 -18.44 30.56 -4.45
N TYR A 627 -17.34 30.70 -5.18
CA TYR A 627 -16.00 30.52 -4.62
C TYR A 627 -15.75 31.44 -3.43
N VAL A 628 -15.22 30.88 -2.33
CA VAL A 628 -14.76 31.61 -1.14
C VAL A 628 -13.26 31.33 -0.96
N PRO A 629 -12.40 32.37 -0.83
CA PRO A 629 -10.98 32.17 -0.57
C PRO A 629 -10.73 31.43 0.75
N MET A 630 -9.62 30.72 0.89
CA MET A 630 -9.22 30.12 2.18
C MET A 630 -8.91 31.21 3.20
N GLY A 631 -9.31 30.97 4.45
CA GLY A 631 -9.15 31.92 5.56
C GLY A 631 -10.21 33.02 5.57
N PHE A 632 -11.18 32.91 6.49
CA PHE A 632 -12.24 33.92 6.70
C PHE A 632 -12.77 33.85 8.12
N THR A 633 -13.65 34.76 8.46
CA THR A 633 -14.29 34.82 9.82
C THR A 633 -15.76 34.55 9.75
N TYR A 634 -16.30 34.11 10.89
CA TYR A 634 -17.74 33.98 11.14
C TYR A 634 -18.28 35.05 12.09
N ASP A 635 -19.57 35.32 12.00
CA ASP A 635 -20.31 36.07 12.98
C ASP A 635 -20.99 35.16 14.01
N TYR A 636 -21.26 33.91 13.64
CA TYR A 636 -22.04 32.99 14.44
C TYR A 636 -21.26 31.71 14.72
N TYR A 637 -21.57 31.07 15.86
CA TYR A 637 -21.17 29.71 16.17
C TYR A 637 -22.37 28.85 16.55
N ILE A 638 -22.20 27.55 16.48
CA ILE A 638 -23.13 26.52 16.96
C ILE A 638 -22.30 25.46 17.68
N THR A 639 -22.86 24.79 18.68
CA THR A 639 -22.19 23.69 19.37
C THR A 639 -22.35 22.40 18.62
N GLU A 640 -21.43 21.46 18.84
CA GLU A 640 -21.48 20.10 18.22
C GLU A 640 -22.83 19.43 18.51
N GLU A 641 -23.34 19.50 19.74
CA GLU A 641 -24.65 18.94 20.11
C GLU A 641 -25.79 19.48 19.22
N SER A 642 -25.82 20.78 18.99
CA SER A 642 -26.82 21.43 18.14
C SER A 642 -26.62 21.07 16.66
N TYR A 643 -25.39 20.99 16.22
CA TYR A 643 -25.01 20.58 14.84
C TYR A 643 -25.45 19.14 14.53
N GLU A 644 -25.27 18.21 15.46
CA GLU A 644 -25.69 16.82 15.29
C GLU A 644 -27.19 16.63 15.11
N THR A 645 -28.02 17.53 15.62
CA THR A 645 -29.48 17.49 15.44
C THR A 645 -29.93 17.89 14.03
N THR A 646 -29.05 18.53 13.24
CA THR A 646 -29.40 18.97 11.89
C THR A 646 -29.34 17.82 10.85
N ILE A 647 -30.12 17.98 9.78
CA ILE A 647 -30.19 16.99 8.69
C ILE A 647 -28.83 16.96 7.96
N LYS A 648 -28.24 15.78 7.81
CA LYS A 648 -26.90 15.61 7.21
C LYS A 648 -26.71 16.33 5.88
N ASN A 649 -27.71 16.27 5.00
CA ASN A 649 -27.62 16.87 3.65
C ASN A 649 -27.56 18.40 3.66
N THR A 650 -27.96 19.06 4.76
CA THR A 650 -27.90 20.53 4.88
C THR A 650 -26.76 21.01 5.75
N ARG A 651 -25.98 20.11 6.31
CA ARG A 651 -24.87 20.44 7.21
C ARG A 651 -23.78 21.27 6.53
N ALA A 652 -23.47 21.02 5.27
CA ALA A 652 -22.51 21.83 4.52
C ALA A 652 -22.98 23.28 4.36
N ASN A 653 -24.27 23.51 4.16
CA ASN A 653 -24.84 24.86 4.13
C ASN A 653 -24.71 25.54 5.50
N LEU A 654 -24.94 24.80 6.59
CA LEU A 654 -24.80 25.30 7.94
C LEU A 654 -23.37 25.73 8.27
N LEU A 655 -22.36 24.93 7.81
CA LEU A 655 -20.94 25.26 7.97
C LEU A 655 -20.53 26.53 7.20
N MET A 656 -21.24 26.92 6.14
CA MET A 656 -21.04 28.25 5.52
C MET A 656 -21.57 29.38 6.37
N ARG A 657 -22.52 29.12 7.23
CA ARG A 657 -23.22 30.13 8.06
C ARG A 657 -22.61 30.32 9.44
N ALA A 658 -22.25 29.25 10.12
CA ALA A 658 -21.78 29.27 11.50
C ALA A 658 -20.63 28.28 11.71
N LEU A 659 -19.71 28.66 12.58
CA LEU A 659 -18.59 27.81 13.00
C LEU A 659 -19.07 26.77 14.02
N VAL A 660 -18.77 25.50 13.84
CA VAL A 660 -19.08 24.47 14.84
C VAL A 660 -17.95 24.39 15.84
N LEU A 661 -18.27 24.54 17.11
CA LEU A 661 -17.35 24.46 18.24
C LEU A 661 -17.72 23.30 19.16
N SER A 662 -16.73 22.64 19.75
CA SER A 662 -16.95 21.76 20.89
C SER A 662 -17.57 22.54 22.06
N GLU A 663 -18.17 21.87 23.03
CA GLU A 663 -18.73 22.57 24.22
C GLU A 663 -17.63 23.33 24.98
N GLU A 664 -16.45 22.78 25.11
CA GLU A 664 -15.28 23.39 25.75
C GLU A 664 -14.83 24.66 25.00
N ASP A 665 -14.71 24.56 23.66
CA ASP A 665 -14.33 25.68 22.82
C ASP A 665 -15.42 26.76 22.78
N ALA A 666 -16.70 26.39 22.87
CA ALA A 666 -17.80 27.33 22.94
C ALA A 666 -17.77 28.12 24.24
N GLU A 667 -17.37 27.54 25.38
CA GLU A 667 -17.14 28.27 26.64
C GLU A 667 -15.93 29.22 26.54
N ALA A 668 -14.85 28.79 25.94
CA ALA A 668 -13.61 29.57 25.82
C ALA A 668 -13.73 30.71 24.80
N TYR A 669 -14.27 30.44 23.63
CA TYR A 669 -14.22 31.31 22.44
C TYR A 669 -15.60 31.88 22.03
N GLY A 670 -16.72 31.34 22.50
CA GLY A 670 -18.07 31.79 22.13
C GLY A 670 -18.32 33.28 22.38
N LYS A 671 -17.59 33.91 23.33
CA LYS A 671 -17.66 35.34 23.60
C LYS A 671 -17.24 36.25 22.43
N TYR A 672 -16.46 35.72 21.47
CA TYR A 672 -16.02 36.47 20.28
C TYR A 672 -17.03 36.39 19.14
N LEU A 673 -17.95 35.43 19.20
CA LEU A 673 -18.99 35.15 18.22
C LEU A 673 -20.38 35.35 18.83
N LYS A 674 -21.42 35.22 18.02
CA LYS A 674 -22.82 35.16 18.48
C LYS A 674 -23.32 33.72 18.33
N LYS A 675 -24.07 33.22 19.31
CA LYS A 675 -24.75 31.93 19.13
C LYS A 675 -25.76 32.05 17.98
N LEU A 676 -25.78 31.07 17.09
CA LEU A 676 -26.70 31.07 15.94
C LEU A 676 -28.15 30.97 16.44
N PRO A 677 -29.05 31.90 16.04
CA PRO A 677 -30.47 31.81 16.40
C PRO A 677 -31.14 30.60 15.73
N ASP A 678 -32.04 29.92 16.44
CA ASP A 678 -32.79 28.78 15.96
C ASP A 678 -33.52 29.02 14.63
N ALA A 679 -34.07 30.20 14.43
CA ALA A 679 -34.72 30.59 13.18
C ALA A 679 -33.80 30.56 11.95
N LYS A 680 -32.47 30.59 12.12
CA LYS A 680 -31.50 30.49 11.06
C LYS A 680 -31.05 29.06 10.80
N LEU A 681 -31.41 28.10 11.63
CA LEU A 681 -31.15 26.68 11.42
C LEU A 681 -32.07 26.05 10.36
N ASP A 682 -33.25 26.62 10.18
CA ASP A 682 -34.29 26.14 9.26
C ASP A 682 -34.15 26.74 7.85
N ASP A 683 -33.33 27.78 7.69
CA ASP A 683 -33.17 28.52 6.42
C ASP A 683 -31.84 28.18 5.73
N LEU A 684 -31.70 26.92 5.31
CA LEU A 684 -30.47 26.38 4.67
C LEU A 684 -30.70 26.06 3.20
N TRP A 685 -31.24 27.04 2.44
CA TRP A 685 -31.53 26.92 1.02
C TRP A 685 -30.38 27.45 0.15
N TYR A 686 -30.44 27.23 -1.16
CA TYR A 686 -29.42 27.68 -2.11
C TYR A 686 -29.22 29.21 -2.09
N ASP A 687 -30.30 30.01 -2.11
CA ASP A 687 -30.19 31.48 -2.08
C ASP A 687 -29.50 31.99 -0.82
N THR A 688 -29.75 31.36 0.32
CA THR A 688 -29.10 31.70 1.57
C THR A 688 -27.64 31.26 1.60
N TYR A 689 -27.33 30.13 0.99
CA TYR A 689 -25.95 29.71 0.77
C TYR A 689 -25.16 30.72 -0.09
N VAL A 690 -25.75 31.22 -1.19
CA VAL A 690 -25.13 32.26 -2.04
C VAL A 690 -24.84 33.54 -1.23
N SER A 691 -25.77 33.94 -0.36
CA SER A 691 -25.59 35.06 0.55
C SER A 691 -24.48 34.80 1.59
N ASP A 692 -24.48 33.60 2.18
CA ASP A 692 -23.43 33.20 3.15
C ASP A 692 -22.05 33.19 2.50
N CYS A 693 -21.93 32.73 1.24
CA CYS A 693 -20.67 32.80 0.48
C CYS A 693 -20.21 34.26 0.26
N ALA A 694 -21.15 35.18 -0.04
CA ALA A 694 -20.82 36.60 -0.16
C ALA A 694 -20.30 37.20 1.16
N ASP A 695 -20.92 36.83 2.29
CA ASP A 695 -20.48 37.26 3.63
C ASP A 695 -19.11 36.74 3.99
N ARG A 696 -18.82 35.46 3.65
CA ARG A 696 -17.49 34.88 3.88
C ARG A 696 -16.42 35.53 2.99
N ARG A 697 -16.71 35.79 1.71
CA ARG A 697 -15.82 36.56 0.83
C ARG A 697 -15.51 37.96 1.40
N ALA A 698 -16.50 38.64 1.94
CA ALA A 698 -16.32 39.97 2.53
C ALA A 698 -15.47 39.96 3.82
N SER A 699 -15.38 38.80 4.48
CA SER A 699 -14.59 38.61 5.71
C SER A 699 -13.34 37.74 5.49
N ALA A 700 -12.97 37.47 4.24
CA ALA A 700 -11.81 36.65 3.91
C ALA A 700 -10.49 37.36 4.15
N CYS A 701 -9.43 36.57 4.30
CA CYS A 701 -8.06 37.06 4.34
C CYS A 701 -7.73 37.82 3.06
N SER A 702 -6.98 38.91 3.19
CA SER A 702 -6.47 39.70 2.06
C SER A 702 -5.39 38.94 1.30
N THR A 703 -4.63 38.10 2.01
CA THR A 703 -3.61 37.22 1.47
C THR A 703 -3.80 35.82 2.04
N PHE A 704 -3.68 34.81 1.20
CA PHE A 704 -3.51 33.42 1.60
C PHE A 704 -2.50 32.79 0.66
N GLN A 705 -1.44 32.23 1.20
CA GLN A 705 -0.36 31.64 0.43
C GLN A 705 -0.02 30.25 0.95
N MET A 706 -0.18 29.25 0.10
CA MET A 706 0.29 27.90 0.37
C MET A 706 1.81 27.85 0.33
N THR A 707 2.41 27.21 1.32
CA THR A 707 3.84 26.91 1.35
C THR A 707 4.07 25.41 1.41
N ASN A 708 5.29 24.96 1.16
CA ASN A 708 5.62 23.53 1.23
C ASN A 708 5.67 22.96 2.67
N SER A 709 5.58 23.81 3.68
CA SER A 709 5.55 23.39 5.10
C SER A 709 4.32 23.93 5.86
N GLY A 710 3.30 24.43 5.17
CA GLY A 710 2.11 25.01 5.80
C GLY A 710 1.51 26.12 4.97
N PHE A 711 1.15 27.27 5.58
CA PHE A 711 0.60 28.41 4.86
C PHE A 711 0.80 29.72 5.64
N HIS A 712 0.72 30.81 4.91
CA HIS A 712 0.72 32.18 5.41
C HIS A 712 -0.59 32.88 5.04
N ALA A 713 -1.14 33.68 5.96
CA ALA A 713 -2.34 34.49 5.71
C ALA A 713 -2.25 35.85 6.36
N GLU A 714 -2.90 36.82 5.75
CA GLU A 714 -3.05 38.19 6.30
C GLU A 714 -4.51 38.57 6.36
N ILE A 715 -4.94 39.14 7.49
CA ILE A 715 -6.33 39.56 7.71
C ILE A 715 -6.41 40.81 8.60
N THR A 716 -7.34 41.68 8.28
CA THR A 716 -7.64 42.86 9.12
C THR A 716 -8.98 42.65 9.82
N LEU A 717 -8.99 42.65 11.16
CA LEU A 717 -10.17 42.40 11.98
C LEU A 717 -10.67 43.67 12.67
N LYS A 718 -11.97 43.87 12.69
CA LYS A 718 -12.61 44.97 13.42
C LYS A 718 -12.68 44.73 14.94
N LYS A 719 -12.70 43.49 15.38
CA LYS A 719 -12.72 43.00 16.76
C LYS A 719 -11.94 41.70 16.82
N ASP A 720 -11.54 41.26 18.01
CA ASP A 720 -10.99 39.93 18.21
C ASP A 720 -11.98 38.87 17.68
N ASN A 721 -11.51 37.93 16.89
CA ASN A 721 -12.34 36.88 16.30
C ASN A 721 -11.55 35.63 15.99
N LEU A 722 -12.25 34.50 15.79
CA LEU A 722 -11.70 33.29 15.25
C LEU A 722 -11.55 33.45 13.73
N VAL A 723 -10.35 33.17 13.22
CA VAL A 723 -10.07 33.06 11.78
C VAL A 723 -10.06 31.59 11.43
N PHE A 724 -11.02 31.20 10.61
CA PHE A 724 -11.23 29.83 10.14
C PHE A 724 -10.40 29.58 8.89
N PHE A 725 -9.86 28.37 8.77
CA PHE A 725 -9.18 27.87 7.58
C PHE A 725 -9.75 26.52 7.17
N SER A 726 -10.15 26.41 5.89
CA SER A 726 -10.65 25.15 5.33
C SER A 726 -9.53 24.14 5.08
N VAL A 727 -8.68 23.93 6.07
CA VAL A 727 -7.53 23.00 6.06
C VAL A 727 -7.76 21.95 7.13
N PRO A 728 -7.57 20.65 6.83
CA PRO A 728 -7.74 19.59 7.81
C PRO A 728 -6.87 19.79 9.05
N TYR A 729 -7.46 19.63 10.22
CA TYR A 729 -6.73 19.67 11.50
C TYR A 729 -5.73 18.51 11.58
N ASP A 730 -4.54 18.80 12.04
CA ASP A 730 -3.50 17.80 12.33
C ASP A 730 -2.62 18.32 13.48
N ASP A 731 -2.32 17.48 14.47
CA ASP A 731 -1.47 17.83 15.62
C ASP A 731 -0.04 18.26 15.24
N GLY A 732 0.34 18.02 13.97
CA GLY A 732 1.59 18.48 13.41
C GLY A 732 1.65 19.99 13.11
N PHE A 733 0.54 20.70 13.16
CA PHE A 733 0.53 22.15 12.94
C PHE A 733 0.87 22.94 14.20
N THR A 734 1.74 23.93 14.02
CA THR A 734 1.97 25.01 14.98
C THR A 734 1.56 26.33 14.33
N ALA A 735 0.72 27.11 14.99
CA ALA A 735 0.26 28.41 14.48
C ALA A 735 0.92 29.57 15.19
N TYR A 736 1.17 30.62 14.44
CA TYR A 736 1.68 31.90 14.95
C TYR A 736 0.77 33.03 14.48
N VAL A 737 0.31 33.87 15.40
CA VAL A 737 -0.42 35.11 15.11
C VAL A 737 0.45 36.29 15.51
N ASN A 738 0.81 37.13 14.52
CA ASN A 738 1.73 38.26 14.71
C ASN A 738 3.09 37.83 15.30
N GLY A 739 3.59 36.66 14.87
CA GLY A 739 4.85 36.07 15.33
C GLY A 739 4.78 35.43 16.73
N LYS A 740 3.62 35.40 17.38
CA LYS A 740 3.41 34.74 18.67
C LYS A 740 2.70 33.41 18.47
N GLU A 741 3.27 32.33 19.01
CA GLU A 741 2.66 31.01 19.01
C GLU A 741 1.27 31.07 19.67
N THR A 742 0.30 30.45 19.01
CA THR A 742 -1.11 30.40 19.44
C THR A 742 -1.69 29.01 19.26
N GLU A 743 -2.75 28.74 19.98
CA GLU A 743 -3.46 27.46 19.92
C GLU A 743 -4.15 27.28 18.55
N VAL A 744 -4.04 26.09 17.99
CA VAL A 744 -4.82 25.66 16.83
C VAL A 744 -6.08 24.99 17.33
N ILE A 745 -7.23 25.60 17.06
CA ILE A 745 -8.53 25.12 17.51
C ILE A 745 -9.10 24.21 16.43
N ARG A 746 -9.51 23.00 16.81
CA ARG A 746 -10.23 22.10 15.93
C ARG A 746 -11.70 22.51 15.86
N VAL A 747 -12.19 22.79 14.66
CA VAL A 747 -13.54 23.25 14.39
C VAL A 747 -14.18 22.47 13.26
N ASP A 748 -15.49 22.61 13.07
CA ASP A 748 -16.23 22.04 11.93
C ASP A 748 -15.92 20.55 11.71
N GLU A 749 -15.90 19.76 12.78
CA GLU A 749 -15.66 18.31 12.77
C GLU A 749 -14.25 17.86 12.28
N GLY A 750 -13.36 18.81 12.00
CA GLY A 750 -12.00 18.42 11.56
C GLY A 750 -11.23 19.46 10.78
N LEU A 751 -11.65 20.71 10.78
CA LEU A 751 -10.92 21.82 10.18
C LEU A 751 -10.27 22.69 11.28
N MET A 752 -9.63 23.80 10.91
CA MET A 752 -8.82 24.59 11.85
C MET A 752 -9.29 26.02 11.98
N ALA A 753 -9.10 26.60 13.18
CA ALA A 753 -9.21 28.03 13.42
C ALA A 753 -8.13 28.51 14.41
N VAL A 754 -7.87 29.82 14.42
CA VAL A 754 -7.03 30.49 15.43
C VAL A 754 -7.68 31.78 15.87
N LEU A 755 -7.46 32.18 17.14
CA LEU A 755 -7.91 33.46 17.67
C LEU A 755 -6.91 34.55 17.23
N ALA A 756 -7.42 35.60 16.58
CA ALA A 756 -6.63 36.77 16.20
C ALA A 756 -7.24 38.05 16.79
N PRO A 757 -6.39 39.02 17.23
CA PRO A 757 -6.87 40.29 17.82
C PRO A 757 -7.39 41.25 16.75
N ALA A 758 -8.09 42.28 17.18
CA ALA A 758 -8.50 43.42 16.34
C ALA A 758 -7.26 44.09 15.69
N GLY A 759 -7.37 44.52 14.45
CA GLY A 759 -6.32 45.16 13.70
C GLY A 759 -5.78 44.31 12.58
N GLU A 760 -4.63 44.70 12.05
CA GLU A 760 -3.89 43.93 11.02
C GLU A 760 -3.21 42.73 11.67
N ASN A 761 -3.38 41.56 11.09
CA ASN A 761 -2.80 40.31 11.58
C ASN A 761 -2.07 39.56 10.47
N THR A 762 -0.91 39.02 10.83
CA THR A 762 -0.21 37.98 10.07
C THR A 762 -0.40 36.64 10.78
N ILE A 763 -0.75 35.61 10.04
CA ILE A 763 -1.02 34.26 10.55
C ILE A 763 -0.18 33.27 9.78
N ASP A 764 0.70 32.57 10.49
CA ASP A 764 1.57 31.56 9.91
C ASP A 764 1.27 30.20 10.53
N PHE A 765 1.06 29.20 9.68
CA PHE A 765 0.95 27.80 10.10
C PHE A 765 2.15 27.03 9.59
N VAL A 766 2.85 26.34 10.48
CA VAL A 766 3.99 25.51 10.15
C VAL A 766 3.70 24.08 10.51
N TYR A 767 3.87 23.15 9.57
CA TYR A 767 3.60 21.74 9.73
C TYR A 767 4.87 20.92 9.88
N GLN A 768 4.88 20.04 10.85
CA GLN A 768 5.82 18.96 11.01
C GLN A 768 5.06 17.73 11.52
N ALA A 769 5.17 16.59 10.81
CA ALA A 769 4.47 15.38 11.23
C ALA A 769 4.72 15.09 12.73
N ASP A 770 3.62 14.81 13.46
CA ASP A 770 3.70 14.55 14.90
C ASP A 770 4.69 13.42 15.22
N GLY A 771 5.48 13.60 16.28
CA GLY A 771 6.53 12.67 16.69
C GLY A 771 7.77 12.60 15.80
N TYR A 772 7.82 13.29 14.64
CA TYR A 772 8.94 13.22 13.69
C TYR A 772 10.27 13.70 14.28
N SER A 773 10.27 14.78 15.08
CA SER A 773 11.49 15.31 15.71
C SER A 773 12.14 14.27 16.64
N LEU A 774 11.34 13.61 17.47
CA LEU A 774 11.83 12.53 18.34
C LEU A 774 12.31 11.33 17.51
N ALA A 775 11.51 10.91 16.56
CA ALA A 775 11.80 9.74 15.73
C ALA A 775 13.07 9.90 14.91
N SER A 776 13.30 11.09 14.34
CA SER A 776 14.53 11.43 13.62
C SER A 776 15.78 11.35 14.50
N LYS A 777 15.71 11.90 15.71
CA LYS A 777 16.82 11.84 16.68
C LYS A 777 17.15 10.39 17.06
N VAL A 778 16.13 9.57 17.30
CA VAL A 778 16.30 8.14 17.60
C VAL A 778 16.94 7.40 16.43
N SER A 779 16.45 7.61 15.20
CA SER A 779 17.01 6.95 14.02
C SER A 779 18.43 7.40 13.69
N LEU A 780 18.75 8.68 13.88
CA LEU A 780 20.12 9.19 13.71
C LEU A 780 21.07 8.61 14.76
N ALA A 781 20.65 8.54 16.03
CA ALA A 781 21.43 7.90 17.09
C ALA A 781 21.63 6.41 16.79
N ALA A 782 20.58 5.72 16.34
CA ALA A 782 20.66 4.32 15.93
C ALA A 782 21.62 4.11 14.75
N LEU A 783 21.63 5.02 13.78
CA LEU A 783 22.57 4.98 12.65
C LEU A 783 24.01 5.12 13.13
N ALA A 784 24.29 6.04 14.05
CA ALA A 784 25.63 6.20 14.65
C ALA A 784 26.07 4.92 15.38
N VAL A 785 25.17 4.35 16.22
CA VAL A 785 25.42 3.08 16.91
C VAL A 785 25.66 1.95 15.91
N PHE A 786 24.85 1.86 14.85
CA PHE A 786 25.00 0.85 13.81
C PHE A 786 26.37 0.93 13.11
N VAL A 787 26.78 2.13 12.71
CA VAL A 787 28.09 2.35 12.05
C VAL A 787 29.23 1.96 12.97
N LEU A 788 29.18 2.35 14.25
CA LEU A 788 30.21 1.98 15.26
C LEU A 788 30.22 0.48 15.50
N TYR A 789 29.05 -0.14 15.65
CA TYR A 789 28.89 -1.58 15.89
C TYR A 789 29.42 -2.40 14.71
N ALA A 790 28.91 -2.17 13.53
CA ALA A 790 29.34 -2.89 12.32
C ALA A 790 30.82 -2.61 12.00
N GLY A 791 31.25 -1.36 12.10
CA GLY A 791 32.63 -0.93 11.87
C GLY A 791 33.61 -1.58 12.83
N TYR A 792 33.30 -1.65 14.14
CA TYR A 792 34.14 -2.33 15.14
C TYR A 792 34.37 -3.80 14.79
N PHE A 793 33.32 -4.54 14.40
CA PHE A 793 33.48 -5.96 14.08
C PHE A 793 34.18 -6.20 12.74
N VAL A 794 34.03 -5.34 11.76
CA VAL A 794 34.80 -5.38 10.50
C VAL A 794 36.29 -5.13 10.79
N TRP A 795 36.63 -4.13 11.63
CA TRP A 795 37.98 -3.83 12.02
C TRP A 795 38.61 -4.99 12.82
N LYS A 796 37.85 -5.57 13.77
CA LYS A 796 38.29 -6.71 14.56
C LYS A 796 38.59 -7.94 13.70
N LYS A 797 37.78 -8.19 12.66
CA LYS A 797 37.99 -9.29 11.70
C LYS A 797 39.26 -9.07 10.89
N LYS A 798 39.51 -7.84 10.40
CA LYS A 798 40.75 -7.50 9.69
C LYS A 798 42.02 -7.68 10.52
N LYS A 799 41.95 -7.49 11.84
CA LYS A 799 43.10 -7.71 12.73
C LYS A 799 43.38 -9.19 13.05
N ARG A 800 42.38 -10.08 12.84
CA ARG A 800 42.56 -11.53 13.08
C ARG A 800 43.00 -12.30 11.81
N CYS A 801 42.85 -11.71 10.62
CA CYS A 801 43.42 -12.17 9.36
C CYS A 801 44.79 -11.53 9.12
#